data_64d54cac0a521950ce50cee2d351fcc0
#
_entry.id   64d54cac0a521950ce50cee2d351fcc0
#
_cell.length_a   1.000
_cell.length_b   1.000
_cell.length_c   1.000
_cell.angle_alpha   90.00
_cell.angle_beta   90.00
_cell.angle_gamma   90.00
#
_symmetry.space_group_name_H-M   'P 1'
#
loop_
_entity.id
_entity.type
_entity.pdbx_description
1 polymer ?
#
loop_
_entity_poly.entity_id
_entity_poly.type
_entity_poly.pdbx_seq_one_letter_code
_entity_poly.pdbx_strand_id
1 'polypeptide(L)'
;MAQDDAEALSKARDGLEKACRAEAYNKIIKKADEVLKLAPLDGDAIQAKAVALAKKDKCAEALAAAKDGGEALQGLRAYCHYRLGDLDDALECCRSVDEKDEGTCHVEAQVLYKQGDYAGAAGIYEGLLGDGRERGDADRRELEANYYAACCLAREGARALNTLEPPAQPEEHYELAYNRGCCEAAAGAHATAKASLTAAHAGCERANEDATSSERWDELAPFAAQLAHVEQLLGESDAAAERCKALLKEKPADAAVCCAAANTLVAARGGAAELFDSHKRLRPYASGALPVPPPMEGAFRHNWAGVLCAMGKVDDAEKFLAEKPFADDAAACEAELLLAFTRAEGATKGKGAKKKAGKKRKDDDDGVDVVAVVQASMAKLSATGVDCARLAVVLAQVLAQKEKYAEAARALADSSVGKTLDGRLARADYLEKGGLLDEARAALDDATIAGADDAFAVAATRLRLRDVAGAKAALADVPEAGNEARLCVLAAFYDADEAERLAALLPDDPAMEEAKGVDAQALLDAPAPRSSRPRDRDLKFAPTRLSPEEIEAAAELRRQAALKRRAKKRVAYLAKLEAAGKYDPRNPPTPDPERWIPKKQRSYNRRGRKNKGKFVGAQGGDSNAKDVAKLDAAERARAKREADEKKAEQDAADAAAGLGGRKKGRQPRKRK
;
A
#
# COMPACT_ATOMS: atom_id res chain seq x y z
N MET A 1 18.56 0.62 -74.26
CA MET A 1 18.79 1.25 -72.91
C MET A 1 17.45 1.55 -72.23
N ALA A 2 16.58 2.45 -72.73
CA ALA A 2 15.31 2.76 -71.97
C ALA A 2 14.30 1.59 -71.88
N GLN A 3 14.28 0.68 -72.86
CA GLN A 3 13.40 -0.51 -72.83
C GLN A 3 13.95 -1.59 -71.88
N ASP A 4 15.24 -1.80 -71.88
CA ASP A 4 15.90 -2.79 -71.00
C ASP A 4 15.81 -2.37 -69.50
N ASP A 5 15.93 -1.05 -69.24
CA ASP A 5 15.77 -0.50 -67.89
C ASP A 5 14.32 -0.64 -67.37
N ALA A 6 13.33 -0.46 -68.23
CA ALA A 6 11.90 -0.63 -67.89
C ALA A 6 11.55 -2.10 -67.60
N GLU A 7 12.10 -3.04 -68.36
CA GLU A 7 11.90 -4.48 -68.15
C GLU A 7 12.61 -4.94 -66.86
N ALA A 8 13.82 -4.43 -66.57
CA ALA A 8 14.54 -4.68 -65.33
C ALA A 8 13.80 -4.18 -64.12
N LEU A 9 13.18 -2.97 -64.17
CA LEU A 9 12.36 -2.40 -63.13
C LEU A 9 11.10 -3.22 -62.87
N SER A 10 10.40 -3.62 -63.93
CA SER A 10 9.21 -4.48 -63.80
C SER A 10 9.52 -5.80 -63.08
N LYS A 11 10.60 -6.47 -63.51
CA LYS A 11 11.07 -7.72 -62.90
C LYS A 11 11.47 -7.56 -61.44
N ALA A 12 12.10 -6.42 -61.07
CA ALA A 12 12.46 -6.10 -59.71
C ALA A 12 11.22 -5.87 -58.82
N ARG A 13 10.19 -5.17 -59.31
CA ARG A 13 8.91 -4.97 -58.65
C ARG A 13 8.16 -6.29 -58.43
N ASP A 14 8.09 -7.17 -59.46
CA ASP A 14 7.51 -8.52 -59.30
C ASP A 14 8.24 -9.34 -58.21
N GLY A 15 9.56 -9.19 -58.16
CA GLY A 15 10.39 -9.81 -57.10
C GLY A 15 10.08 -9.27 -55.70
N LEU A 16 9.83 -7.97 -55.59
CA LEU A 16 9.46 -7.30 -54.35
C LEU A 16 8.05 -7.76 -53.90
N GLU A 17 7.08 -7.75 -54.83
CA GLU A 17 5.71 -8.18 -54.56
C GLU A 17 5.65 -9.63 -54.04
N LYS A 18 6.38 -10.54 -54.68
CA LYS A 18 6.51 -11.93 -54.20
C LYS A 18 7.10 -12.03 -52.82
N ALA A 19 8.09 -11.19 -52.50
CA ALA A 19 8.68 -11.14 -51.17
C ALA A 19 7.73 -10.59 -50.12
N CYS A 20 6.90 -9.58 -50.48
CA CYS A 20 5.84 -9.02 -49.63
C CYS A 20 4.75 -10.05 -49.33
N ARG A 21 4.23 -10.75 -50.36
CA ARG A 21 3.25 -11.83 -50.18
C ARG A 21 3.73 -12.96 -49.28
N ALA A 22 5.04 -13.22 -49.25
CA ALA A 22 5.64 -14.25 -48.45
C ALA A 22 6.08 -13.73 -47.05
N GLU A 23 5.83 -12.47 -46.73
CA GLU A 23 6.23 -11.78 -45.47
C GLU A 23 7.72 -11.94 -45.13
N ALA A 24 8.56 -12.14 -46.14
CA ALA A 24 9.96 -12.42 -45.95
C ALA A 24 10.78 -11.13 -45.78
N TYR A 25 10.69 -10.48 -44.60
CA TYR A 25 11.21 -9.13 -44.34
C TYR A 25 12.67 -8.91 -44.79
N ASN A 26 13.57 -9.87 -44.61
CA ASN A 26 14.95 -9.76 -45.10
C ASN A 26 15.02 -9.73 -46.62
N LYS A 27 14.13 -10.44 -47.30
CA LYS A 27 14.08 -10.44 -48.77
C LYS A 27 13.39 -9.17 -49.27
N ILE A 28 12.34 -8.69 -48.56
CA ILE A 28 11.66 -7.43 -48.91
C ILE A 28 12.68 -6.29 -48.94
N ILE A 29 13.51 -6.13 -47.84
CA ILE A 29 14.53 -5.08 -47.77
C ILE A 29 15.49 -5.14 -48.98
N LYS A 30 16.00 -6.34 -49.28
CA LYS A 30 16.91 -6.51 -50.43
C LYS A 30 16.24 -6.21 -51.76
N LYS A 31 15.03 -6.67 -52.00
CA LYS A 31 14.28 -6.45 -53.24
C LYS A 31 13.84 -5.00 -53.40
N ALA A 32 13.45 -4.34 -52.32
CA ALA A 32 13.21 -2.91 -52.32
C ALA A 32 14.45 -2.11 -52.67
N ASP A 33 15.64 -2.48 -52.14
CA ASP A 33 16.89 -1.85 -52.49
C ASP A 33 17.25 -2.05 -54.00
N GLU A 34 16.87 -3.19 -54.58
CA GLU A 34 17.06 -3.43 -56.04
C GLU A 34 16.14 -2.50 -56.88
N VAL A 35 14.85 -2.33 -56.45
CA VAL A 35 13.92 -1.39 -57.10
C VAL A 35 14.40 0.05 -56.96
N LEU A 36 14.79 0.47 -55.75
CA LEU A 36 15.23 1.85 -55.45
C LEU A 36 16.53 2.24 -56.15
N LYS A 37 17.39 1.28 -56.55
CA LYS A 37 18.54 1.54 -57.37
C LYS A 37 18.17 1.93 -58.81
N LEU A 38 17.04 1.39 -59.32
CA LEU A 38 16.52 1.68 -60.66
C LEU A 38 15.57 2.87 -60.65
N ALA A 39 14.76 3.00 -59.59
CA ALA A 39 13.79 4.05 -59.39
C ALA A 39 13.87 4.58 -57.95
N PRO A 40 14.71 5.59 -57.64
CA PRO A 40 15.00 6.06 -56.29
C PRO A 40 13.77 6.61 -55.52
N LEU A 41 12.73 7.06 -56.24
CA LEU A 41 11.52 7.63 -55.66
C LEU A 41 10.30 6.70 -55.80
N ASP A 42 10.52 5.41 -55.96
CA ASP A 42 9.45 4.43 -56.02
C ASP A 42 8.76 4.31 -54.66
N GLY A 43 7.53 4.85 -54.55
CA GLY A 43 6.79 4.93 -53.27
C GLY A 43 6.50 3.54 -52.68
N ASP A 44 6.13 2.56 -53.53
CA ASP A 44 5.83 1.21 -53.06
C ASP A 44 7.08 0.50 -52.50
N ALA A 45 8.23 0.71 -53.13
CA ALA A 45 9.49 0.15 -52.68
C ALA A 45 9.98 0.83 -51.37
N ILE A 46 9.81 2.15 -51.25
CA ILE A 46 10.11 2.92 -50.02
C ILE A 46 9.21 2.40 -48.88
N GLN A 47 7.91 2.27 -49.12
CA GLN A 47 6.96 1.79 -48.13
C GLN A 47 7.27 0.36 -47.70
N ALA A 48 7.44 -0.55 -48.63
CA ALA A 48 7.75 -1.94 -48.35
C ALA A 48 9.04 -2.10 -47.53
N LYS A 49 10.08 -1.33 -47.86
CA LYS A 49 11.34 -1.32 -47.13
C LYS A 49 11.18 -0.78 -45.70
N ALA A 50 10.49 0.36 -45.56
CA ALA A 50 10.28 0.99 -44.28
C ALA A 50 9.44 0.10 -43.32
N VAL A 51 8.36 -0.48 -43.80
CA VAL A 51 7.51 -1.43 -43.07
C VAL A 51 8.33 -2.67 -42.67
N ALA A 52 9.11 -3.25 -43.59
CA ALA A 52 9.91 -4.43 -43.28
C ALA A 52 10.99 -4.15 -42.24
N LEU A 53 11.57 -2.96 -42.24
CA LEU A 53 12.55 -2.52 -41.20
C LEU A 53 11.86 -2.32 -39.87
N ALA A 54 10.68 -1.68 -39.82
CA ALA A 54 9.90 -1.49 -38.59
C ALA A 54 9.47 -2.84 -37.98
N LYS A 55 9.00 -3.78 -38.80
CA LYS A 55 8.66 -5.16 -38.35
C LYS A 55 9.86 -5.92 -37.80
N LYS A 56 11.08 -5.53 -38.14
CA LYS A 56 12.32 -6.07 -37.56
C LYS A 56 12.86 -5.27 -36.38
N ASP A 57 12.08 -4.37 -35.83
CA ASP A 57 12.44 -3.49 -34.73
C ASP A 57 13.64 -2.56 -35.04
N LYS A 58 13.89 -2.27 -36.33
CA LYS A 58 14.93 -1.36 -36.80
C LYS A 58 14.35 0.02 -37.09
N CYS A 59 13.74 0.64 -36.08
CA CYS A 59 12.96 1.87 -36.26
C CYS A 59 13.80 3.04 -36.77
N ALA A 60 15.06 3.19 -36.37
CA ALA A 60 15.95 4.24 -36.89
C ALA A 60 16.25 4.07 -38.38
N GLU A 61 16.50 2.83 -38.85
CA GLU A 61 16.71 2.54 -40.28
C GLU A 61 15.40 2.72 -41.09
N ALA A 62 14.24 2.39 -40.45
CA ALA A 62 12.93 2.58 -41.05
C ALA A 62 12.59 4.06 -41.26
N LEU A 63 12.89 4.94 -40.28
CA LEU A 63 12.73 6.39 -40.41
C LEU A 63 13.59 6.95 -41.53
N ALA A 64 14.86 6.51 -41.62
CA ALA A 64 15.76 6.92 -42.70
C ALA A 64 15.21 6.49 -44.08
N ALA A 65 14.64 5.28 -44.20
CA ALA A 65 14.06 4.78 -45.41
C ALA A 65 12.73 5.50 -45.77
N ALA A 66 11.94 5.89 -44.76
CA ALA A 66 10.66 6.56 -44.92
C ALA A 66 10.76 8.06 -45.22
N LYS A 67 11.97 8.64 -45.21
CA LYS A 67 12.17 10.08 -45.35
C LYS A 67 11.56 10.66 -46.66
N ASP A 68 11.69 9.94 -47.75
CA ASP A 68 11.23 10.38 -49.08
C ASP A 68 9.84 9.82 -49.43
N GLY A 69 9.14 9.18 -48.51
CA GLY A 69 7.89 8.47 -48.71
C GLY A 69 6.59 9.32 -48.63
N GLY A 70 6.72 10.64 -48.42
CA GLY A 70 5.59 11.56 -48.36
C GLY A 70 4.62 11.32 -47.19
N GLU A 71 3.37 11.81 -47.33
CA GLU A 71 2.33 11.72 -46.28
C GLU A 71 1.89 10.29 -45.98
N ALA A 72 1.89 9.41 -46.97
CA ALA A 72 1.47 8.01 -46.83
C ALA A 72 2.28 7.23 -45.75
N LEU A 73 3.47 7.70 -45.37
CA LEU A 73 4.31 7.04 -44.38
C LEU A 73 4.34 7.77 -43.02
N GLN A 74 3.52 8.80 -42.79
CA GLN A 74 3.49 9.54 -41.54
C GLN A 74 3.08 8.66 -40.36
N GLY A 75 2.08 7.79 -40.52
CA GLY A 75 1.70 6.83 -39.46
C GLY A 75 2.81 5.86 -39.13
N LEU A 76 3.57 5.39 -40.12
CA LEU A 76 4.75 4.54 -39.87
C LEU A 76 5.89 5.30 -39.18
N ARG A 77 6.10 6.56 -39.55
CA ARG A 77 7.09 7.43 -38.87
C ARG A 77 6.68 7.66 -37.43
N ALA A 78 5.41 7.97 -37.18
CA ALA A 78 4.86 8.12 -35.84
C ALA A 78 5.15 6.89 -34.99
N TYR A 79 4.85 5.69 -35.52
CA TYR A 79 5.15 4.44 -34.83
C TYR A 79 6.64 4.27 -34.53
N CYS A 80 7.52 4.57 -35.51
CA CYS A 80 8.95 4.44 -35.30
C CYS A 80 9.49 5.44 -34.27
N HIS A 81 9.06 6.69 -34.27
CA HIS A 81 9.41 7.69 -33.24
C HIS A 81 8.91 7.24 -31.87
N TYR A 82 7.66 6.75 -31.77
CA TYR A 82 7.11 6.19 -30.53
C TYR A 82 7.99 5.06 -29.96
N ARG A 83 8.45 4.13 -30.83
CA ARG A 83 9.32 3.01 -30.43
C ARG A 83 10.72 3.47 -29.99
N LEU A 84 11.23 4.57 -30.54
CA LEU A 84 12.49 5.19 -30.15
C LEU A 84 12.38 6.06 -28.88
N GLY A 85 11.17 6.42 -28.49
CA GLY A 85 10.91 7.27 -27.33
C GLY A 85 10.84 8.77 -27.66
N ASP A 86 10.89 9.13 -28.94
CA ASP A 86 10.79 10.51 -29.45
C ASP A 86 9.29 10.90 -29.52
N LEU A 87 8.67 11.12 -28.35
CA LEU A 87 7.22 11.25 -28.22
C LEU A 87 6.67 12.51 -28.93
N ASP A 88 7.41 13.61 -28.92
CA ASP A 88 6.98 14.86 -29.55
C ASP A 88 6.96 14.74 -31.07
N ASP A 89 8.00 14.15 -31.65
CA ASP A 89 8.08 13.90 -33.09
C ASP A 89 7.01 12.88 -33.54
N ALA A 90 6.74 11.88 -32.69
CA ALA A 90 5.67 10.91 -32.96
C ALA A 90 4.31 11.60 -33.02
N LEU A 91 4.02 12.49 -32.07
CA LEU A 91 2.76 13.22 -31.99
C LEU A 91 2.59 14.19 -33.19
N GLU A 92 3.68 14.87 -33.60
CA GLU A 92 3.69 15.74 -34.76
C GLU A 92 3.37 14.94 -36.04
N CYS A 93 3.99 13.77 -36.21
CA CYS A 93 3.67 12.86 -37.32
C CYS A 93 2.21 12.42 -37.33
N CYS A 94 1.64 12.04 -36.17
CA CYS A 94 0.22 11.68 -36.07
C CYS A 94 -0.72 12.83 -36.45
N ARG A 95 -0.39 14.05 -36.02
CA ARG A 95 -1.20 15.25 -36.26
C ARG A 95 -1.11 15.76 -37.69
N SER A 96 -0.03 15.42 -38.42
CA SER A 96 0.14 15.79 -39.84
C SER A 96 -0.66 14.94 -40.79
N VAL A 97 -1.34 13.88 -40.34
CA VAL A 97 -2.22 13.02 -41.16
C VAL A 97 -3.63 13.55 -41.08
N ASP A 98 -4.21 13.94 -42.24
CA ASP A 98 -5.57 14.46 -42.32
C ASP A 98 -6.62 13.37 -42.05
N GLU A 99 -6.48 12.20 -42.70
CA GLU A 99 -7.36 11.04 -42.50
C GLU A 99 -6.56 9.93 -41.77
N LYS A 100 -6.70 9.86 -40.49
CA LYS A 100 -6.00 8.87 -39.66
C LYS A 100 -6.63 7.50 -39.80
N ASP A 101 -5.79 6.51 -40.09
CA ASP A 101 -6.17 5.12 -39.98
C ASP A 101 -6.18 4.68 -38.50
N GLU A 102 -6.75 3.53 -38.20
CA GLU A 102 -6.86 2.97 -36.86
C GLU A 102 -5.48 2.82 -36.19
N GLY A 103 -4.46 2.38 -36.96
CA GLY A 103 -3.09 2.24 -36.46
C GLY A 103 -2.48 3.58 -36.03
N THR A 104 -2.69 4.64 -36.79
CA THR A 104 -2.22 6.00 -36.42
C THR A 104 -2.95 6.55 -35.21
N CYS A 105 -4.27 6.31 -35.10
CA CYS A 105 -5.03 6.67 -33.86
C CYS A 105 -4.51 5.92 -32.64
N HIS A 106 -4.20 4.63 -32.76
CA HIS A 106 -3.59 3.85 -31.67
C HIS A 106 -2.24 4.42 -31.24
N VAL A 107 -1.37 4.74 -32.20
CA VAL A 107 -0.06 5.33 -31.89
C VAL A 107 -0.25 6.68 -31.20
N GLU A 108 -1.14 7.55 -31.67
CA GLU A 108 -1.43 8.84 -31.06
C GLU A 108 -1.93 8.67 -29.63
N ALA A 109 -2.87 7.77 -29.39
CA ALA A 109 -3.39 7.50 -28.04
C ALA A 109 -2.28 6.99 -27.10
N GLN A 110 -1.40 6.09 -27.58
CA GLN A 110 -0.27 5.58 -26.80
C GLN A 110 0.78 6.65 -26.51
N VAL A 111 1.01 7.59 -27.46
CA VAL A 111 1.92 8.72 -27.25
C VAL A 111 1.36 9.66 -26.20
N LEU A 112 0.09 10.05 -26.31
CA LEU A 112 -0.60 10.90 -25.32
C LEU A 112 -0.57 10.25 -23.92
N TYR A 113 -0.83 8.96 -23.86
CA TYR A 113 -0.76 8.20 -22.60
C TYR A 113 0.65 8.27 -21.97
N LYS A 114 1.71 8.10 -22.76
CA LYS A 114 3.10 8.22 -22.26
C LYS A 114 3.47 9.65 -21.88
N GLN A 115 2.92 10.66 -22.53
CA GLN A 115 3.12 12.07 -22.19
C GLN A 115 2.29 12.49 -20.96
N GLY A 116 1.36 11.64 -20.47
CA GLY A 116 0.49 11.92 -19.33
C GLY A 116 -0.81 12.62 -19.67
N ASP A 117 -1.11 12.84 -20.97
CA ASP A 117 -2.42 13.31 -21.43
C ASP A 117 -3.38 12.13 -21.53
N TYR A 118 -3.78 11.63 -20.36
CA TYR A 118 -4.66 10.46 -20.27
C TYR A 118 -6.07 10.75 -20.77
N ALA A 119 -6.56 11.97 -20.60
CA ALA A 119 -7.88 12.38 -21.08
C ALA A 119 -7.94 12.42 -22.63
N GLY A 120 -6.89 12.94 -23.26
CA GLY A 120 -6.71 12.90 -24.71
C GLY A 120 -6.66 11.48 -25.25
N ALA A 121 -5.87 10.61 -24.61
CA ALA A 121 -5.80 9.19 -24.96
C ALA A 121 -7.17 8.49 -24.84
N ALA A 122 -7.88 8.72 -23.73
CA ALA A 122 -9.22 8.17 -23.53
C ALA A 122 -10.21 8.61 -24.62
N GLY A 123 -10.19 9.88 -25.02
CA GLY A 123 -11.04 10.39 -26.10
C GLY A 123 -10.81 9.68 -27.44
N ILE A 124 -9.56 9.38 -27.77
CA ILE A 124 -9.24 8.63 -28.99
C ILE A 124 -9.74 7.18 -28.92
N TYR A 125 -9.50 6.47 -27.81
CA TYR A 125 -9.98 5.11 -27.63
C TYR A 125 -11.51 5.02 -27.65
N GLU A 126 -12.22 5.99 -27.03
CA GLU A 126 -13.67 6.08 -27.09
C GLU A 126 -14.17 6.26 -28.52
N GLY A 127 -13.51 7.13 -29.29
CA GLY A 127 -13.80 7.32 -30.73
C GLY A 127 -13.61 6.03 -31.51
N LEU A 128 -12.54 5.27 -31.27
CA LEU A 128 -12.30 3.98 -31.89
C LEU A 128 -13.32 2.92 -31.49
N LEU A 129 -13.79 2.90 -30.27
CA LEU A 129 -14.83 1.98 -29.80
C LEU A 129 -16.20 2.30 -30.38
N GLY A 130 -16.48 3.59 -30.67
CA GLY A 130 -17.75 4.08 -31.17
C GLY A 130 -17.86 4.23 -32.72
N ASP A 131 -16.81 3.92 -33.47
CA ASP A 131 -16.74 4.16 -34.93
C ASP A 131 -17.58 3.19 -35.77
N GLY A 132 -18.24 2.20 -35.16
CA GLY A 132 -19.11 1.22 -35.80
C GLY A 132 -18.40 0.19 -36.66
N ARG A 133 -17.06 0.13 -36.62
CA ARG A 133 -16.31 -0.90 -37.37
C ARG A 133 -16.44 -2.27 -36.71
N GLU A 134 -16.63 -3.30 -37.54
CA GLU A 134 -16.54 -4.68 -37.01
C GLU A 134 -15.08 -5.03 -36.70
N ARG A 135 -14.82 -5.38 -35.46
CA ARG A 135 -13.52 -5.84 -34.98
C ARG A 135 -13.63 -7.25 -34.42
N GLY A 136 -12.53 -7.97 -34.46
CA GLY A 136 -12.43 -9.23 -33.73
C GLY A 136 -12.58 -9.02 -32.22
N ASP A 137 -13.08 -10.02 -31.51
CA ASP A 137 -13.27 -9.94 -30.04
C ASP A 137 -11.96 -9.62 -29.29
N ALA A 138 -10.83 -10.10 -29.80
CA ALA A 138 -9.52 -9.83 -29.23
C ALA A 138 -9.13 -8.35 -29.37
N ASP A 139 -9.26 -7.78 -30.58
CA ASP A 139 -8.90 -6.38 -30.86
C ASP A 139 -9.81 -5.42 -30.09
N ARG A 140 -11.10 -5.76 -30.00
CA ARG A 140 -12.06 -4.97 -29.21
C ARG A 140 -11.69 -4.97 -27.72
N ARG A 141 -11.34 -6.12 -27.15
CA ARG A 141 -10.94 -6.22 -25.74
C ARG A 141 -9.65 -5.44 -25.44
N GLU A 142 -8.70 -5.44 -26.37
CA GLU A 142 -7.49 -4.62 -26.25
C GLU A 142 -7.84 -3.13 -26.19
N LEU A 143 -8.73 -2.65 -27.07
CA LEU A 143 -9.23 -1.28 -27.04
C LEU A 143 -9.93 -0.93 -25.73
N GLU A 144 -10.82 -1.82 -25.27
CA GLU A 144 -11.54 -1.65 -23.99
C GLU A 144 -10.58 -1.59 -22.81
N ALA A 145 -9.56 -2.44 -22.78
CA ALA A 145 -8.54 -2.45 -21.75
C ALA A 145 -7.72 -1.14 -21.72
N ASN A 146 -7.32 -0.66 -22.90
CA ASN A 146 -6.60 0.61 -23.05
C ASN A 146 -7.46 1.81 -22.67
N TYR A 147 -8.74 1.78 -23.01
CA TYR A 147 -9.71 2.83 -22.64
C TYR A 147 -9.91 2.89 -21.13
N TYR A 148 -10.12 1.75 -20.45
CA TYR A 148 -10.19 1.70 -19.00
C TYR A 148 -8.91 2.24 -18.35
N ALA A 149 -7.73 1.84 -18.82
CA ALA A 149 -6.46 2.30 -18.30
C ALA A 149 -6.30 3.83 -18.43
N ALA A 150 -6.64 4.39 -19.59
CA ALA A 150 -6.59 5.83 -19.82
C ALA A 150 -7.58 6.60 -18.94
N CYS A 151 -8.84 6.17 -18.85
CA CYS A 151 -9.86 6.77 -18.00
C CYS A 151 -9.50 6.69 -16.51
N CYS A 152 -8.91 5.58 -16.05
CA CYS A 152 -8.48 5.43 -14.67
C CYS A 152 -7.42 6.47 -14.30
N LEU A 153 -6.40 6.66 -15.13
CA LEU A 153 -5.33 7.63 -14.89
C LEU A 153 -5.77 9.08 -15.11
N ALA A 154 -6.75 9.33 -15.99
CA ALA A 154 -7.41 10.62 -16.15
C ALA A 154 -8.30 11.00 -14.94
N ARG A 155 -8.50 10.09 -13.98
CA ARG A 155 -9.51 10.20 -12.90
C ARG A 155 -10.96 10.28 -13.38
N GLU A 156 -11.21 9.74 -14.56
CA GLU A 156 -12.53 9.66 -15.24
C GLU A 156 -13.08 8.23 -15.22
N GLY A 157 -12.74 7.42 -14.22
CA GLY A 157 -13.14 6.02 -14.11
C GLY A 157 -14.65 5.79 -14.31
N ALA A 158 -15.47 6.67 -13.76
CA ALA A 158 -16.93 6.62 -13.93
C ALA A 158 -17.36 6.71 -15.41
N ARG A 159 -16.63 7.47 -16.26
CA ARG A 159 -16.89 7.58 -17.69
C ARG A 159 -16.75 6.22 -18.38
N ALA A 160 -15.65 5.51 -18.12
CA ALA A 160 -15.43 4.18 -18.70
C ALA A 160 -16.46 3.16 -18.22
N LEU A 161 -16.84 3.21 -16.93
CA LEU A 161 -17.83 2.31 -16.35
C LEU A 161 -19.24 2.51 -16.91
N ASN A 162 -19.56 3.73 -17.34
CA ASN A 162 -20.84 4.05 -17.98
C ASN A 162 -20.85 3.70 -19.48
N THR A 163 -19.69 3.64 -20.13
CA THR A 163 -19.55 3.39 -21.57
C THR A 163 -19.45 1.89 -21.87
N LEU A 164 -18.80 1.12 -20.99
CA LEU A 164 -18.49 -0.28 -21.22
C LEU A 164 -19.22 -1.20 -20.24
N GLU A 165 -19.76 -2.29 -20.78
CA GLU A 165 -20.33 -3.38 -19.98
C GLU A 165 -19.24 -4.17 -19.25
N PRO A 166 -19.55 -4.78 -18.09
CA PRO A 166 -18.62 -5.66 -17.40
C PRO A 166 -18.28 -6.88 -18.28
N PRO A 167 -17.02 -7.38 -18.23
CA PRO A 167 -16.65 -8.59 -18.96
C PRO A 167 -17.47 -9.78 -18.46
N ALA A 168 -18.05 -10.52 -19.41
CA ALA A 168 -18.88 -11.69 -19.08
C ALA A 168 -18.09 -12.80 -18.37
N GLN A 169 -16.80 -12.89 -18.64
CA GLN A 169 -15.85 -13.87 -18.08
C GLN A 169 -14.62 -13.15 -17.55
N PRO A 170 -14.72 -12.52 -16.36
CA PRO A 170 -13.66 -11.68 -15.82
C PRO A 170 -12.36 -12.44 -15.50
N GLU A 171 -12.44 -13.74 -15.27
CA GLU A 171 -11.26 -14.58 -15.02
C GLU A 171 -10.53 -15.00 -16.30
N GLU A 172 -11.24 -15.11 -17.44
CA GLU A 172 -10.62 -15.37 -18.73
C GLU A 172 -10.00 -14.10 -19.34
N HIS A 173 -10.64 -12.95 -19.07
CA HIS A 173 -10.19 -11.64 -19.54
C HIS A 173 -9.67 -10.81 -18.36
N TYR A 174 -8.72 -11.38 -17.61
CA TYR A 174 -8.24 -10.84 -16.34
C TYR A 174 -7.61 -9.44 -16.46
N GLU A 175 -6.97 -9.10 -17.58
CA GLU A 175 -6.42 -7.76 -17.82
C GLU A 175 -7.53 -6.70 -17.91
N LEU A 176 -8.61 -7.01 -18.65
CA LEU A 176 -9.77 -6.14 -18.75
C LEU A 176 -10.47 -5.97 -17.40
N ALA A 177 -10.64 -7.07 -16.66
CA ALA A 177 -11.22 -7.07 -15.33
C ALA A 177 -10.37 -6.28 -14.33
N TYR A 178 -9.05 -6.35 -14.46
CA TYR A 178 -8.10 -5.56 -13.66
C TYR A 178 -8.28 -4.05 -13.90
N ASN A 179 -8.23 -3.62 -15.16
CA ASN A 179 -8.36 -2.21 -15.51
C ASN A 179 -9.75 -1.65 -15.11
N ARG A 180 -10.81 -2.46 -15.29
CA ARG A 180 -12.14 -2.13 -14.78
C ARG A 180 -12.13 -1.96 -13.26
N GLY A 181 -11.56 -2.89 -12.51
CA GLY A 181 -11.45 -2.81 -11.07
C GLY A 181 -10.68 -1.58 -10.59
N CYS A 182 -9.66 -1.15 -11.34
CA CYS A 182 -8.96 0.11 -11.10
C CYS A 182 -9.88 1.33 -11.29
N CYS A 183 -10.72 1.33 -12.35
CA CYS A 183 -11.71 2.39 -12.57
C CYS A 183 -12.79 2.42 -11.48
N GLU A 184 -13.27 1.26 -11.04
CA GLU A 184 -14.24 1.12 -9.93
C GLU A 184 -13.64 1.66 -8.63
N ALA A 185 -12.38 1.36 -8.34
CA ALA A 185 -11.68 1.91 -7.18
C ALA A 185 -11.53 3.44 -7.25
N ALA A 186 -11.16 3.96 -8.43
CA ALA A 186 -11.04 5.40 -8.66
C ALA A 186 -12.39 6.13 -8.57
N ALA A 187 -13.49 5.46 -8.93
CA ALA A 187 -14.86 5.98 -8.80
C ALA A 187 -15.42 5.85 -7.38
N GLY A 188 -14.67 5.29 -6.42
CA GLY A 188 -15.11 5.10 -5.03
C GLY A 188 -15.96 3.85 -4.78
N ALA A 189 -16.19 3.02 -5.81
CA ALA A 189 -16.96 1.77 -5.72
C ALA A 189 -16.05 0.61 -5.22
N HIS A 190 -15.52 0.74 -4.00
CA HIS A 190 -14.46 -0.14 -3.50
C HIS A 190 -14.88 -1.60 -3.35
N ALA A 191 -16.15 -1.87 -3.02
CA ALA A 191 -16.66 -3.25 -2.87
C ALA A 191 -16.70 -3.99 -4.21
N THR A 192 -17.17 -3.33 -5.29
CA THR A 192 -17.17 -3.90 -6.64
C THR A 192 -15.76 -4.03 -7.19
N ALA A 193 -14.91 -3.01 -6.95
CA ALA A 193 -13.50 -3.05 -7.31
C ALA A 193 -12.78 -4.27 -6.71
N LYS A 194 -13.04 -4.58 -5.43
CA LYS A 194 -12.49 -5.78 -4.79
C LYS A 194 -12.92 -7.05 -5.48
N ALA A 195 -14.20 -7.15 -5.89
CA ALA A 195 -14.70 -8.33 -6.60
C ALA A 195 -14.04 -8.49 -7.98
N SER A 196 -13.99 -7.41 -8.77
CA SER A 196 -13.34 -7.38 -10.11
C SER A 196 -11.85 -7.73 -10.02
N LEU A 197 -11.12 -7.13 -9.08
CA LEU A 197 -9.69 -7.38 -8.87
C LEU A 197 -9.41 -8.79 -8.34
N THR A 198 -10.31 -9.35 -7.53
CA THR A 198 -10.17 -10.74 -7.04
C THR A 198 -10.34 -11.73 -8.19
N ALA A 199 -11.31 -11.52 -9.06
CA ALA A 199 -11.51 -12.33 -10.26
C ALA A 199 -10.30 -12.20 -11.23
N ALA A 200 -9.81 -10.97 -11.42
CA ALA A 200 -8.63 -10.71 -12.24
C ALA A 200 -7.38 -11.39 -11.70
N HIS A 201 -7.14 -11.31 -10.39
CA HIS A 201 -6.01 -11.99 -9.74
C HIS A 201 -6.08 -13.51 -9.92
N ALA A 202 -7.26 -14.11 -9.71
CA ALA A 202 -7.47 -15.54 -9.88
C ALA A 202 -7.28 -15.99 -11.35
N GLY A 203 -7.71 -15.15 -12.30
CA GLY A 203 -7.52 -15.39 -13.73
C GLY A 203 -6.04 -15.35 -14.12
N CYS A 204 -5.32 -14.33 -13.69
CA CYS A 204 -3.88 -14.20 -13.91
C CYS A 204 -3.09 -15.36 -13.27
N GLU A 205 -3.44 -15.78 -12.05
CA GLU A 205 -2.80 -16.92 -11.37
C GLU A 205 -2.97 -18.21 -12.17
N ARG A 206 -4.16 -18.44 -12.70
CA ARG A 206 -4.48 -19.62 -13.52
C ARG A 206 -3.76 -19.59 -14.87
N ALA A 207 -3.70 -18.42 -15.52
CA ALA A 207 -3.00 -18.26 -16.78
C ALA A 207 -1.49 -18.52 -16.68
N ASN A 208 -0.91 -18.32 -15.49
CA ASN A 208 0.52 -18.49 -15.20
C ASN A 208 0.81 -19.71 -14.32
N GLU A 209 -0.05 -20.74 -14.32
CA GLU A 209 0.09 -21.92 -13.46
C GLU A 209 1.36 -22.71 -13.77
N ASP A 210 1.73 -22.77 -15.04
CA ASP A 210 2.93 -23.48 -15.54
C ASP A 210 4.22 -22.64 -15.45
N ALA A 211 4.12 -21.35 -15.12
CA ALA A 211 5.28 -20.45 -15.02
C ALA A 211 6.12 -20.77 -13.77
N THR A 212 7.41 -20.41 -13.80
CA THR A 212 8.25 -20.49 -12.61
C THR A 212 7.72 -19.56 -11.51
N SER A 213 8.03 -19.84 -10.25
CA SER A 213 7.55 -19.02 -9.12
C SER A 213 7.92 -17.55 -9.27
N SER A 214 9.09 -17.22 -9.83
CA SER A 214 9.51 -15.83 -10.06
C SER A 214 8.70 -15.16 -11.15
N GLU A 215 8.57 -15.81 -12.31
CA GLU A 215 7.79 -15.29 -13.45
C GLU A 215 6.32 -15.10 -13.07
N ARG A 216 5.73 -16.08 -12.36
CA ARG A 216 4.35 -15.99 -11.86
C ARG A 216 4.15 -14.78 -10.95
N TRP A 217 5.10 -14.52 -10.03
CA TRP A 217 4.98 -13.38 -9.14
C TRP A 217 5.25 -12.03 -9.83
N ASP A 218 6.07 -12.01 -10.87
CA ASP A 218 6.26 -10.80 -11.67
C ASP A 218 4.94 -10.40 -12.37
N GLU A 219 4.17 -11.37 -12.84
CA GLU A 219 2.85 -11.15 -13.45
C GLU A 219 1.75 -10.84 -12.42
N LEU A 220 1.72 -11.56 -11.29
CA LEU A 220 0.68 -11.41 -10.25
C LEU A 220 0.85 -10.14 -9.40
N ALA A 221 2.05 -9.60 -9.31
CA ALA A 221 2.36 -8.54 -8.38
C ALA A 221 1.52 -7.25 -8.56
N PRO A 222 1.23 -6.77 -9.78
CA PRO A 222 0.36 -5.60 -9.97
C PRO A 222 -1.06 -5.84 -9.44
N PHE A 223 -1.63 -7.02 -9.69
CA PHE A 223 -2.97 -7.41 -9.23
C PHE A 223 -3.03 -7.47 -7.70
N ALA A 224 -2.03 -8.12 -7.09
CA ALA A 224 -1.94 -8.23 -5.64
C ALA A 224 -1.75 -6.86 -4.96
N ALA A 225 -0.96 -5.96 -5.55
CA ALA A 225 -0.74 -4.62 -5.02
C ALA A 225 -2.01 -3.77 -5.06
N GLN A 226 -2.74 -3.80 -6.18
CA GLN A 226 -3.97 -3.04 -6.35
C GLN A 226 -5.09 -3.58 -5.46
N LEU A 227 -5.21 -4.91 -5.36
CA LEU A 227 -6.17 -5.53 -4.46
C LEU A 227 -5.89 -5.16 -3.00
N ALA A 228 -4.63 -5.17 -2.56
CA ALA A 228 -4.25 -4.72 -1.23
C ALA A 228 -4.59 -3.25 -0.98
N HIS A 229 -4.45 -2.40 -2.00
CA HIS A 229 -4.85 -1.00 -1.89
C HIS A 229 -6.35 -0.85 -1.68
N VAL A 230 -7.17 -1.59 -2.44
CA VAL A 230 -8.65 -1.57 -2.28
C VAL A 230 -9.08 -2.16 -0.94
N GLU A 231 -8.44 -3.24 -0.46
CA GLU A 231 -8.67 -3.79 0.88
C GLU A 231 -8.38 -2.74 1.97
N GLN A 232 -7.32 -1.96 1.81
CA GLN A 232 -7.00 -0.87 2.73
C GLN A 232 -8.04 0.25 2.71
N LEU A 233 -8.57 0.61 1.52
CA LEU A 233 -9.66 1.60 1.38
C LEU A 233 -10.98 1.13 2.00
N LEU A 234 -11.25 -0.17 2.00
CA LEU A 234 -12.40 -0.78 2.68
C LEU A 234 -12.22 -0.90 4.20
N GLY A 235 -11.04 -0.53 4.74
CA GLY A 235 -10.74 -0.68 6.16
C GLY A 235 -10.27 -2.08 6.56
N GLU A 236 -10.08 -2.99 5.61
CA GLU A 236 -9.57 -4.35 5.82
C GLU A 236 -8.04 -4.37 5.96
N SER A 237 -7.53 -3.56 6.91
CA SER A 237 -6.10 -3.28 7.04
C SER A 237 -5.23 -4.52 7.28
N ASP A 238 -5.74 -5.52 7.99
CA ASP A 238 -5.01 -6.77 8.25
C ASP A 238 -4.85 -7.59 6.96
N ALA A 239 -5.89 -7.72 6.14
CA ALA A 239 -5.84 -8.43 4.86
C ALA A 239 -4.88 -7.74 3.89
N ALA A 240 -4.97 -6.42 3.75
CA ALA A 240 -4.07 -5.60 2.95
C ALA A 240 -2.61 -5.77 3.38
N ALA A 241 -2.34 -5.72 4.69
CA ALA A 241 -0.99 -5.88 5.23
C ALA A 241 -0.41 -7.27 4.95
N GLU A 242 -1.18 -8.35 5.11
CA GLU A 242 -0.73 -9.72 4.83
C GLU A 242 -0.45 -9.92 3.33
N ARG A 243 -1.30 -9.39 2.44
CA ARG A 243 -1.10 -9.44 1.00
C ARG A 243 0.17 -8.69 0.57
N CYS A 244 0.38 -7.47 1.07
CA CYS A 244 1.59 -6.71 0.81
C CYS A 244 2.86 -7.41 1.34
N LYS A 245 2.80 -8.05 2.51
CA LYS A 245 3.92 -8.82 3.06
C LYS A 245 4.25 -10.03 2.19
N ALA A 246 3.24 -10.76 1.69
CA ALA A 246 3.41 -11.87 0.78
C ALA A 246 4.09 -11.43 -0.51
N LEU A 247 3.57 -10.39 -1.17
CA LEU A 247 4.14 -9.80 -2.38
C LEU A 247 5.60 -9.37 -2.19
N LEU A 248 5.90 -8.57 -1.14
CA LEU A 248 7.25 -8.08 -0.88
C LEU A 248 8.25 -9.16 -0.47
N LYS A 249 7.77 -10.33 -0.01
CA LYS A 249 8.61 -11.49 0.29
C LYS A 249 9.16 -12.13 -0.98
N GLU A 250 8.36 -12.21 -2.03
CA GLU A 250 8.71 -12.82 -3.31
C GLU A 250 9.61 -11.91 -4.17
N LYS A 251 9.64 -10.60 -3.90
CA LYS A 251 10.50 -9.60 -4.53
C LYS A 251 10.34 -9.54 -6.05
N PRO A 252 9.17 -9.17 -6.55
CA PRO A 252 8.95 -8.99 -7.97
C PRO A 252 9.97 -7.99 -8.56
N ALA A 253 10.23 -8.12 -9.86
CA ALA A 253 11.24 -7.31 -10.55
C ALA A 253 10.83 -5.83 -10.66
N ASP A 254 9.51 -5.55 -10.71
CA ASP A 254 9.00 -4.18 -10.83
C ASP A 254 9.15 -3.39 -9.53
N ALA A 255 10.04 -2.41 -9.55
CA ALA A 255 10.28 -1.51 -8.43
C ALA A 255 9.07 -0.60 -8.11
N ALA A 256 8.23 -0.26 -9.13
CA ALA A 256 7.04 0.57 -8.93
C ALA A 256 5.97 -0.19 -8.15
N VAL A 257 5.74 -1.45 -8.49
CA VAL A 257 4.82 -2.34 -7.76
C VAL A 257 5.31 -2.60 -6.34
N CYS A 258 6.62 -2.82 -6.16
CA CYS A 258 7.23 -2.95 -4.83
C CYS A 258 7.05 -1.68 -3.99
N CYS A 259 7.16 -0.49 -4.61
CA CYS A 259 6.90 0.80 -3.95
C CYS A 259 5.44 0.89 -3.50
N ALA A 260 4.50 0.56 -4.39
CA ALA A 260 3.07 0.56 -4.10
C ALA A 260 2.74 -0.35 -2.91
N ALA A 261 3.21 -1.60 -2.95
CA ALA A 261 3.00 -2.55 -1.87
C ALA A 261 3.64 -2.12 -0.54
N ALA A 262 4.86 -1.54 -0.57
CA ALA A 262 5.51 -1.03 0.63
C ALA A 262 4.76 0.16 1.23
N ASN A 263 4.27 1.07 0.38
CA ASN A 263 3.51 2.24 0.80
C ASN A 263 2.14 1.85 1.38
N THR A 264 1.41 0.95 0.71
CA THR A 264 0.12 0.42 1.19
C THR A 264 0.29 -0.35 2.51
N LEU A 265 1.35 -1.15 2.66
CA LEU A 265 1.67 -1.83 3.92
C LEU A 265 1.87 -0.85 5.07
N VAL A 266 2.56 0.27 4.84
CA VAL A 266 2.79 1.29 5.87
C VAL A 266 1.48 2.01 6.21
N ALA A 267 0.66 2.34 5.22
CA ALA A 267 -0.66 2.94 5.42
C ALA A 267 -1.59 2.01 6.23
N ALA A 268 -1.66 0.72 5.87
CA ALA A 268 -2.47 -0.28 6.55
C ALA A 268 -2.06 -0.52 8.02
N ARG A 269 -0.78 -0.33 8.36
CA ARG A 269 -0.27 -0.43 9.74
C ARG A 269 -0.58 0.78 10.61
N GLY A 270 -1.08 1.88 10.05
CA GLY A 270 -1.44 3.08 10.80
C GLY A 270 -0.27 3.79 11.47
N GLY A 271 0.93 3.77 10.90
CA GLY A 271 2.08 4.60 11.27
C GLY A 271 2.81 4.25 12.57
N ALA A 272 2.16 3.63 13.55
CA ALA A 272 2.77 3.34 14.85
C ALA A 272 3.32 1.90 14.99
N ALA A 273 2.79 0.96 14.20
CA ALA A 273 3.18 -0.44 14.25
C ALA A 273 4.42 -0.70 13.39
N GLU A 274 5.35 -1.48 13.92
CA GLU A 274 6.54 -1.95 13.19
C GLU A 274 7.36 -0.83 12.50
N LEU A 275 7.53 0.32 13.17
CA LEU A 275 8.18 1.53 12.63
C LEU A 275 9.54 1.27 11.95
N PHE A 276 10.36 0.37 12.51
CA PHE A 276 11.66 0.04 11.93
C PHE A 276 11.53 -0.68 10.59
N ASP A 277 10.56 -1.58 10.45
CA ASP A 277 10.32 -2.29 9.18
C ASP A 277 9.74 -1.31 8.15
N SER A 278 8.78 -0.48 8.55
CA SER A 278 8.20 0.57 7.73
C SER A 278 9.28 1.54 7.21
N HIS A 279 10.13 2.05 8.09
CA HIS A 279 11.26 2.90 7.71
C HIS A 279 12.23 2.19 6.76
N LYS A 280 12.58 0.93 7.03
CA LYS A 280 13.49 0.15 6.19
C LYS A 280 12.96 -0.05 4.78
N ARG A 281 11.65 -0.28 4.63
CA ARG A 281 11.01 -0.53 3.33
C ARG A 281 10.87 0.73 2.49
N LEU A 282 10.50 1.86 3.10
CA LEU A 282 10.32 3.12 2.36
C LEU A 282 11.64 3.87 2.09
N ARG A 283 12.68 3.66 2.92
CA ARG A 283 13.95 4.39 2.81
C ARG A 283 14.61 4.36 1.43
N PRO A 284 14.68 3.24 0.68
CA PRO A 284 15.29 3.21 -0.64
C PRO A 284 14.64 4.18 -1.63
N TYR A 285 13.33 4.33 -1.55
CA TYR A 285 12.54 5.26 -2.37
C TYR A 285 12.72 6.71 -1.89
N ALA A 286 12.68 6.94 -0.59
CA ALA A 286 12.88 8.26 0.00
C ALA A 286 14.29 8.82 -0.24
N SER A 287 15.31 7.96 -0.37
CA SER A 287 16.68 8.37 -0.69
C SER A 287 16.95 8.55 -2.19
N GLY A 288 15.96 8.34 -3.05
CA GLY A 288 16.13 8.38 -4.51
C GLY A 288 16.90 7.19 -5.10
N ALA A 289 17.22 6.16 -4.29
CA ALA A 289 17.89 4.96 -4.81
C ALA A 289 16.99 4.10 -5.69
N LEU A 290 15.67 4.16 -5.46
CA LEU A 290 14.64 3.56 -6.28
C LEU A 290 13.59 4.62 -6.66
N PRO A 291 13.00 4.55 -7.84
CA PRO A 291 12.00 5.51 -8.28
C PRO A 291 10.68 5.34 -7.54
N VAL A 292 10.01 6.46 -7.28
CA VAL A 292 8.61 6.49 -6.82
C VAL A 292 7.75 6.78 -8.03
N PRO A 293 6.69 5.99 -8.31
CA PRO A 293 5.78 6.27 -9.40
C PRO A 293 5.11 7.65 -9.23
N PRO A 294 5.07 8.51 -10.28
CA PRO A 294 4.51 9.86 -10.16
C PRO A 294 3.10 9.92 -9.57
N PRO A 295 2.17 9.00 -9.91
CA PRO A 295 0.81 9.04 -9.35
C PRO A 295 0.75 8.81 -7.84
N MET A 296 1.75 8.15 -7.26
CA MET A 296 1.79 7.86 -5.82
C MET A 296 2.71 8.79 -5.03
N GLU A 297 3.39 9.73 -5.67
CA GLU A 297 4.41 10.56 -5.01
C GLU A 297 3.85 11.30 -3.79
N GLY A 298 2.65 11.86 -3.90
CA GLY A 298 1.98 12.56 -2.78
C GLY A 298 1.73 11.64 -1.58
N ALA A 299 1.09 10.49 -1.81
CA ALA A 299 0.78 9.52 -0.77
C ALA A 299 2.06 8.91 -0.16
N PHE A 300 3.08 8.64 -0.97
CA PHE A 300 4.37 8.16 -0.49
C PHE A 300 5.06 9.17 0.43
N ARG A 301 5.09 10.45 0.03
CA ARG A 301 5.71 11.52 0.81
C ARG A 301 5.01 11.71 2.15
N HIS A 302 3.68 11.67 2.15
CA HIS A 302 2.88 11.73 3.37
C HIS A 302 3.19 10.55 4.32
N ASN A 303 3.17 9.33 3.81
CA ASN A 303 3.43 8.12 4.61
C ASN A 303 4.87 8.09 5.14
N TRP A 304 5.85 8.49 4.33
CA TRP A 304 7.24 8.58 4.79
C TRP A 304 7.42 9.62 5.89
N ALA A 305 6.83 10.81 5.72
CA ALA A 305 6.83 11.84 6.76
C ALA A 305 6.14 11.35 8.04
N GLY A 306 5.02 10.63 7.91
CA GLY A 306 4.32 9.99 9.03
C GLY A 306 5.21 9.00 9.81
N VAL A 307 5.97 8.17 9.10
CA VAL A 307 6.94 7.26 9.73
C VAL A 307 8.05 8.03 10.47
N LEU A 308 8.60 9.08 9.86
CA LEU A 308 9.62 9.92 10.50
C LEU A 308 9.06 10.62 11.74
N CYS A 309 7.86 11.18 11.66
CA CYS A 309 7.15 11.80 12.80
C CYS A 309 6.93 10.80 13.93
N ALA A 310 6.46 9.60 13.64
CA ALA A 310 6.26 8.54 14.61
C ALA A 310 7.57 8.05 15.27
N MET A 311 8.69 8.17 14.54
CA MET A 311 10.04 7.94 15.08
C MET A 311 10.59 9.11 15.89
N GLY A 312 9.87 10.23 16.01
CA GLY A 312 10.32 11.45 16.68
C GLY A 312 11.31 12.30 15.89
N LYS A 313 11.41 12.10 14.58
CA LYS A 313 12.30 12.81 13.64
C LYS A 313 11.55 13.88 12.86
N VAL A 314 10.90 14.80 13.59
CA VAL A 314 10.02 15.81 12.96
C VAL A 314 10.79 16.76 12.03
N ASP A 315 12.01 17.15 12.44
CA ASP A 315 12.87 18.05 11.64
C ASP A 315 13.29 17.38 10.31
N ASP A 316 13.53 16.04 10.31
CA ASP A 316 13.86 15.29 9.10
C ASP A 316 12.63 15.18 8.18
N ALA A 317 11.43 15.00 8.76
CA ALA A 317 10.17 14.98 8.01
C ALA A 317 9.90 16.33 7.34
N GLU A 318 10.07 17.43 8.06
CA GLU A 318 9.88 18.78 7.53
C GLU A 318 10.84 19.08 6.37
N LYS A 319 12.13 18.77 6.52
CA LYS A 319 13.11 18.94 5.43
C LYS A 319 12.72 18.15 4.20
N PHE A 320 12.34 16.88 4.36
CA PHE A 320 11.94 16.04 3.26
C PHE A 320 10.69 16.57 2.52
N LEU A 321 9.71 17.06 3.27
CA LEU A 321 8.50 17.64 2.67
C LEU A 321 8.77 19.00 1.97
N ALA A 322 9.79 19.75 2.43
CA ALA A 322 10.18 21.03 1.84
C ALA A 322 11.03 20.90 0.56
N GLU A 323 11.65 19.73 0.31
CA GLU A 323 12.52 19.53 -0.86
C GLU A 323 11.80 19.70 -2.20
N LYS A 324 10.51 19.36 -2.27
CA LYS A 324 9.70 19.44 -3.49
C LYS A 324 8.28 19.89 -3.14
N PRO A 325 7.70 20.86 -3.86
CA PRO A 325 6.31 21.24 -3.66
C PRO A 325 5.37 20.06 -3.98
N PHE A 326 4.22 20.03 -3.35
CA PHE A 326 3.15 19.10 -3.73
C PHE A 326 2.46 19.61 -5.00
N ALA A 327 2.03 18.69 -5.85
CA ALA A 327 1.26 19.03 -7.04
C ALA A 327 -0.20 19.40 -6.71
N ASP A 328 -0.66 19.01 -5.51
CA ASP A 328 -2.04 19.16 -5.04
C ASP A 328 -2.03 19.87 -3.68
N ASP A 329 -2.86 20.90 -3.56
CA ASP A 329 -3.02 21.68 -2.32
C ASP A 329 -3.56 20.82 -1.16
N ALA A 330 -4.38 19.80 -1.44
CA ALA A 330 -4.88 18.90 -0.42
C ALA A 330 -3.75 18.10 0.22
N ALA A 331 -2.86 17.51 -0.58
CA ALA A 331 -1.70 16.79 -0.09
C ALA A 331 -0.71 17.70 0.67
N ALA A 332 -0.57 18.96 0.24
CA ALA A 332 0.23 19.96 0.95
C ALA A 332 -0.36 20.26 2.34
N CYS A 333 -1.67 20.48 2.42
CA CYS A 333 -2.37 20.70 3.68
C CYS A 333 -2.29 19.51 4.63
N GLU A 334 -2.44 18.28 4.12
CA GLU A 334 -2.28 17.07 4.93
C GLU A 334 -0.88 16.95 5.54
N ALA A 335 0.16 17.30 4.79
CA ALA A 335 1.53 17.30 5.26
C ALA A 335 1.78 18.38 6.35
N GLU A 336 1.26 19.59 6.16
CA GLU A 336 1.33 20.67 7.15
C GLU A 336 0.63 20.27 8.46
N LEU A 337 -0.54 19.65 8.36
CA LEU A 337 -1.30 19.15 9.51
C LEU A 337 -0.55 18.06 10.27
N LEU A 338 0.03 17.09 9.56
CA LEU A 338 0.83 16.02 10.15
C LEU A 338 1.97 16.58 11.02
N LEU A 339 2.71 17.56 10.48
CA LEU A 339 3.80 18.22 11.20
C LEU A 339 3.29 19.01 12.42
N ALA A 340 2.20 19.78 12.25
CA ALA A 340 1.61 20.56 13.32
C ALA A 340 1.13 19.69 14.49
N PHE A 341 0.41 18.61 14.21
CA PHE A 341 -0.06 17.66 15.23
C PHE A 341 1.10 16.97 15.95
N THR A 342 2.12 16.52 15.21
CA THR A 342 3.26 15.84 15.79
C THR A 342 4.06 16.75 16.73
N ARG A 343 4.22 18.02 16.35
CA ARG A 343 4.86 19.03 17.22
C ARG A 343 4.05 19.32 18.48
N ALA A 344 2.73 19.44 18.35
CA ALA A 344 1.86 19.66 19.49
C ALA A 344 1.88 18.48 20.47
N GLU A 345 1.87 17.22 19.99
CA GLU A 345 2.03 16.05 20.84
C GLU A 345 3.41 15.98 21.51
N GLY A 346 4.46 16.33 20.81
CA GLY A 346 5.81 16.39 21.35
C GLY A 346 5.94 17.40 22.50
N ALA A 347 5.29 18.55 22.39
CA ALA A 347 5.24 19.57 23.41
C ALA A 347 4.49 19.10 24.68
N THR A 348 3.42 18.32 24.54
CA THR A 348 2.65 17.77 25.68
C THR A 348 3.41 16.66 26.40
N LYS A 349 4.06 15.75 25.69
CA LYS A 349 4.88 14.66 26.25
C LYS A 349 6.15 15.18 26.94
N GLY A 350 6.70 16.32 26.52
CA GLY A 350 7.89 16.96 27.10
C GLY A 350 7.65 17.59 28.48
N LYS A 351 6.42 17.95 28.85
CA LYS A 351 6.09 18.53 30.17
C LYS A 351 6.12 17.51 31.31
N GLY A 352 5.95 16.22 31.01
CA GLY A 352 5.99 15.12 32.01
C GLY A 352 7.38 14.52 32.28
N ALA A 353 8.39 14.77 31.45
CA ALA A 353 9.70 14.09 31.49
C ALA A 353 10.87 14.97 31.99
N LYS A 354 10.60 16.14 32.54
CA LYS A 354 11.66 17.04 33.06
C LYS A 354 12.06 16.66 34.49
N LYS A 355 13.06 15.77 34.66
CA LYS A 355 14.11 15.90 35.67
C LYS A 355 15.23 14.87 35.41
N LYS A 356 16.08 15.07 34.41
CA LYS A 356 17.49 14.62 34.36
C LYS A 356 18.10 14.89 32.99
N ALA A 357 18.58 16.08 32.76
CA ALA A 357 19.82 16.36 32.02
C ALA A 357 19.95 17.87 31.84
N GLY A 358 20.89 18.46 32.54
CA GLY A 358 21.24 19.87 32.42
C GLY A 358 21.87 20.17 31.07
N LYS A 359 21.05 20.64 30.15
CA LYS A 359 21.46 21.49 29.04
C LYS A 359 20.30 22.40 28.78
N LYS A 360 20.43 23.69 29.13
CA LYS A 360 19.51 24.76 28.73
C LYS A 360 19.41 24.73 27.23
N ARG A 361 18.30 24.21 26.68
CA ARG A 361 17.80 24.64 25.39
C ARG A 361 17.13 25.99 25.63
N LYS A 362 17.46 26.98 24.80
CA LYS A 362 16.75 28.24 24.72
C LYS A 362 15.26 27.94 24.61
N ASP A 363 14.46 28.60 25.42
CA ASP A 363 13.01 28.62 25.39
C ASP A 363 12.58 29.47 24.16
N ASP A 364 12.68 28.89 22.97
CA ASP A 364 11.87 29.29 21.82
C ASP A 364 10.68 28.33 21.84
N ASP A 365 9.70 28.63 22.71
CA ASP A 365 8.39 27.97 22.76
C ASP A 365 7.50 28.63 21.67
N ASP A 366 7.89 28.49 20.42
CA ASP A 366 7.00 28.73 19.28
C ASP A 366 6.04 27.52 19.18
N GLY A 367 5.12 27.47 20.16
CA GLY A 367 4.02 26.50 20.16
C GLY A 367 3.20 26.71 18.90
N VAL A 368 3.36 25.77 17.93
CA VAL A 368 2.54 25.76 16.70
C VAL A 368 1.08 25.71 17.11
N ASP A 369 0.31 26.76 16.79
CA ASP A 369 -1.13 26.74 17.03
C ASP A 369 -1.82 25.88 15.97
N VAL A 370 -2.02 24.61 16.32
CA VAL A 370 -2.68 23.61 15.46
C VAL A 370 -4.04 24.11 14.97
N VAL A 371 -4.79 24.86 15.79
CA VAL A 371 -6.10 25.40 15.39
C VAL A 371 -5.93 26.37 14.21
N ALA A 372 -4.96 27.27 14.30
CA ALA A 372 -4.66 28.22 13.22
C ALA A 372 -4.23 27.51 11.93
N VAL A 373 -3.41 26.44 12.04
CA VAL A 373 -2.98 25.65 10.87
C VAL A 373 -4.15 24.95 10.21
N VAL A 374 -5.04 24.29 10.99
CA VAL A 374 -6.24 23.62 10.45
C VAL A 374 -7.17 24.63 9.78
N GLN A 375 -7.42 25.77 10.41
CA GLN A 375 -8.28 26.83 9.84
C GLN A 375 -7.69 27.40 8.54
N ALA A 376 -6.37 27.62 8.48
CA ALA A 376 -5.70 28.09 7.27
C ALA A 376 -5.79 27.05 6.14
N SER A 377 -5.61 25.77 6.45
CA SER A 377 -5.77 24.67 5.49
C SER A 377 -7.21 24.57 4.97
N MET A 378 -8.21 24.70 5.85
CA MET A 378 -9.62 24.73 5.45
C MET A 378 -9.92 25.91 4.53
N ALA A 379 -9.40 27.11 4.83
CA ALA A 379 -9.60 28.29 4.00
C ALA A 379 -8.98 28.13 2.60
N LYS A 380 -7.78 27.54 2.50
CA LYS A 380 -7.13 27.24 1.21
C LYS A 380 -7.96 26.27 0.37
N LEU A 381 -8.38 25.15 0.98
CA LEU A 381 -9.12 24.09 0.28
C LEU A 381 -10.54 24.49 -0.10
N SER A 382 -11.24 25.25 0.74
CA SER A 382 -12.56 25.76 0.39
C SER A 382 -12.51 26.74 -0.78
N ALA A 383 -11.43 27.51 -0.93
CA ALA A 383 -11.23 28.39 -2.08
C ALA A 383 -11.07 27.63 -3.41
N THR A 384 -10.61 26.39 -3.36
CA THR A 384 -10.50 25.50 -4.53
C THR A 384 -11.73 24.60 -4.74
N GLY A 385 -12.77 24.76 -3.92
CA GLY A 385 -14.01 23.98 -4.02
C GLY A 385 -13.91 22.55 -3.45
N VAL A 386 -12.85 22.24 -2.71
CA VAL A 386 -12.68 20.92 -2.06
C VAL A 386 -13.50 20.85 -0.77
N ASP A 387 -14.23 19.75 -0.56
CA ASP A 387 -14.97 19.52 0.67
C ASP A 387 -14.03 19.35 1.88
N CYS A 388 -14.13 20.27 2.84
CA CYS A 388 -13.33 20.29 4.05
C CYS A 388 -13.94 19.50 5.22
N ALA A 389 -14.88 18.60 4.94
CA ALA A 389 -15.61 17.82 5.96
C ALA A 389 -14.68 17.13 6.97
N ARG A 390 -13.64 16.44 6.49
CA ARG A 390 -12.66 15.77 7.35
C ARG A 390 -11.86 16.74 8.23
N LEU A 391 -11.49 17.89 7.68
CA LEU A 391 -10.77 18.92 8.44
C LEU A 391 -11.64 19.56 9.51
N ALA A 392 -12.93 19.71 9.26
CA ALA A 392 -13.88 20.20 10.25
C ALA A 392 -13.97 19.26 11.46
N VAL A 393 -13.99 17.95 11.22
CA VAL A 393 -13.94 16.93 12.30
C VAL A 393 -12.64 17.03 13.09
N VAL A 394 -11.50 17.16 12.40
CA VAL A 394 -10.19 17.33 13.04
C VAL A 394 -10.14 18.62 13.86
N LEU A 395 -10.64 19.75 13.32
CA LEU A 395 -10.72 21.01 14.03
C LEU A 395 -11.58 20.89 15.30
N ALA A 396 -12.74 20.26 15.18
CA ALA A 396 -13.62 20.04 16.32
C ALA A 396 -12.95 19.20 17.43
N GLN A 397 -12.23 18.16 17.05
CA GLN A 397 -11.48 17.33 18.00
C GLN A 397 -10.37 18.11 18.71
N VAL A 398 -9.59 18.94 17.97
CA VAL A 398 -8.54 19.75 18.55
C VAL A 398 -9.10 20.82 19.48
N LEU A 399 -10.22 21.46 19.11
CA LEU A 399 -10.89 22.44 19.95
C LEU A 399 -11.47 21.77 21.21
N ALA A 400 -12.04 20.58 21.10
CA ALA A 400 -12.54 19.81 22.22
C ALA A 400 -11.42 19.39 23.19
N GLN A 401 -10.24 19.03 22.70
CA GLN A 401 -9.04 18.79 23.54
C GLN A 401 -8.57 20.01 24.30
N LYS A 402 -8.84 21.20 23.77
CA LYS A 402 -8.58 22.49 24.43
C LYS A 402 -9.79 22.96 25.29
N GLU A 403 -10.79 22.10 25.52
CA GLU A 403 -12.02 22.38 26.25
C GLU A 403 -12.90 23.51 25.65
N LYS A 404 -12.67 23.86 24.38
CA LYS A 404 -13.43 24.86 23.63
C LYS A 404 -14.63 24.21 22.92
N TYR A 405 -15.51 23.60 23.68
CA TYR A 405 -16.60 22.76 23.16
C TYR A 405 -17.60 23.53 22.25
N ALA A 406 -17.93 24.77 22.58
CA ALA A 406 -18.82 25.58 21.76
C ALA A 406 -18.22 25.90 20.37
N GLU A 407 -16.90 26.18 20.31
CA GLU A 407 -16.20 26.39 19.05
C GLU A 407 -16.11 25.07 18.25
N ALA A 408 -15.88 23.94 18.93
CA ALA A 408 -15.87 22.61 18.30
C ALA A 408 -17.22 22.26 17.64
N ALA A 409 -18.33 22.54 18.35
CA ALA A 409 -19.67 22.32 17.82
C ALA A 409 -19.98 23.20 16.61
N ARG A 410 -19.53 24.46 16.59
CA ARG A 410 -19.66 25.35 15.43
C ARG A 410 -18.88 24.87 14.24
N ALA A 411 -17.63 24.44 14.44
CA ALA A 411 -16.78 23.91 13.36
C ALA A 411 -17.43 22.72 12.63
N LEU A 412 -18.16 21.85 13.37
CA LEU A 412 -18.96 20.79 12.76
C LEU A 412 -20.20 21.34 12.04
N ALA A 413 -20.92 22.30 12.66
CA ALA A 413 -22.16 22.82 12.11
C ALA A 413 -21.97 23.46 10.72
N ASP A 414 -20.81 24.13 10.51
CA ASP A 414 -20.47 24.83 9.28
C ASP A 414 -20.01 23.89 8.15
N SER A 415 -19.91 22.58 8.43
CA SER A 415 -19.42 21.58 7.47
C SER A 415 -20.53 20.66 6.94
N SER A 416 -20.26 19.97 5.83
CA SER A 416 -21.16 18.93 5.29
C SER A 416 -21.40 17.80 6.27
N VAL A 417 -20.42 17.44 7.12
CA VAL A 417 -20.56 16.45 8.19
C VAL A 417 -21.60 16.87 9.21
N GLY A 418 -21.71 18.14 9.54
CA GLY A 418 -22.71 18.63 10.52
C GLY A 418 -24.16 18.40 10.12
N LYS A 419 -24.42 18.08 8.86
CA LYS A 419 -25.74 17.72 8.34
C LYS A 419 -26.04 16.22 8.47
N THR A 420 -25.02 15.38 8.61
CA THR A 420 -25.19 13.94 8.82
C THR A 420 -25.64 13.65 10.25
N LEU A 421 -26.25 12.48 10.46
CA LEU A 421 -26.66 12.05 11.81
C LEU A 421 -25.49 11.99 12.78
N ASP A 422 -24.40 11.35 12.40
CA ASP A 422 -23.18 11.24 13.22
C ASP A 422 -22.60 12.61 13.57
N GLY A 423 -22.59 13.54 12.63
CA GLY A 423 -22.14 14.92 12.86
C GLY A 423 -23.02 15.67 13.84
N ARG A 424 -24.35 15.47 13.78
CA ARG A 424 -25.31 16.05 14.72
C ARG A 424 -25.16 15.46 16.11
N LEU A 425 -25.00 14.15 16.23
CA LEU A 425 -24.73 13.47 17.49
C LEU A 425 -23.43 13.95 18.14
N ALA A 426 -22.35 14.05 17.35
CA ALA A 426 -21.06 14.57 17.82
C ALA A 426 -21.17 16.04 18.26
N ARG A 427 -21.92 16.85 17.51
CA ARG A 427 -22.19 18.25 17.86
C ARG A 427 -22.96 18.37 19.18
N ALA A 428 -23.98 17.55 19.35
CA ALA A 428 -24.75 17.51 20.59
C ALA A 428 -23.90 17.11 21.80
N ASP A 429 -22.97 16.13 21.61
CA ASP A 429 -22.02 15.70 22.65
C ASP A 429 -21.05 16.83 23.06
N TYR A 430 -20.53 17.60 22.11
CA TYR A 430 -19.70 18.75 22.43
C TYR A 430 -20.47 19.87 23.14
N LEU A 431 -21.69 20.16 22.72
CA LEU A 431 -22.53 21.19 23.35
C LEU A 431 -22.93 20.75 24.77
N GLU A 432 -23.23 19.47 24.99
CA GLU A 432 -23.47 18.91 26.32
C GLU A 432 -22.28 19.12 27.25
N LYS A 433 -21.06 18.77 26.78
CA LYS A 433 -19.81 18.97 27.53
C LYS A 433 -19.53 20.45 27.81
N GLY A 434 -19.97 21.34 26.92
CA GLY A 434 -19.91 22.79 27.08
C GLY A 434 -20.97 23.36 27.98
N GLY A 435 -21.95 22.55 28.48
CA GLY A 435 -23.05 22.99 29.29
C GLY A 435 -24.20 23.70 28.56
N LEU A 436 -24.17 23.67 27.20
CA LEU A 436 -25.15 24.32 26.32
C LEU A 436 -26.29 23.35 25.94
N LEU A 437 -27.07 22.92 26.92
CA LEU A 437 -28.04 21.84 26.77
C LEU A 437 -29.17 22.16 25.77
N ASP A 438 -29.62 23.40 25.68
CA ASP A 438 -30.69 23.78 24.77
C ASP A 438 -30.19 23.78 23.31
N GLU A 439 -28.97 24.26 23.07
CA GLU A 439 -28.34 24.17 21.75
C GLU A 439 -28.08 22.71 21.35
N ALA A 440 -27.72 21.85 22.33
CA ALA A 440 -27.51 20.43 22.11
C ALA A 440 -28.81 19.71 21.68
N ARG A 441 -29.93 20.06 22.30
CA ARG A 441 -31.26 19.54 21.90
C ARG A 441 -31.62 20.00 20.49
N ALA A 442 -31.48 21.30 20.21
CA ALA A 442 -31.75 21.89 18.90
C ALA A 442 -30.87 21.28 17.77
N ALA A 443 -29.65 20.83 18.07
CA ALA A 443 -28.80 20.17 17.10
C ALA A 443 -29.38 18.85 16.57
N LEU A 444 -30.31 18.22 17.32
CA LEU A 444 -30.94 16.93 16.98
C LEU A 444 -32.34 17.09 16.37
N ASP A 445 -32.92 18.30 16.32
CA ASP A 445 -34.34 18.49 15.89
C ASP A 445 -34.55 18.12 14.41
N ASP A 446 -33.54 18.38 13.54
CA ASP A 446 -33.62 18.06 12.12
C ASP A 446 -32.85 16.76 11.77
N ALA A 447 -32.60 15.87 12.73
CA ALA A 447 -31.88 14.64 12.49
C ALA A 447 -32.70 13.71 11.57
N THR A 448 -32.10 13.33 10.43
CA THR A 448 -32.71 12.35 9.53
C THR A 448 -32.48 10.95 10.09
N ILE A 449 -33.51 10.27 10.47
CA ILE A 449 -33.50 8.91 11.01
C ILE A 449 -33.82 7.95 9.88
N ALA A 450 -32.83 7.13 9.47
CA ALA A 450 -32.99 6.17 8.38
C ALA A 450 -33.38 4.76 8.87
N GLY A 451 -33.15 4.46 10.16
CA GLY A 451 -33.42 3.13 10.69
C GLY A 451 -33.49 3.09 12.21
N ALA A 452 -33.75 1.90 12.76
CA ALA A 452 -33.94 1.68 14.18
C ALA A 452 -32.69 2.02 15.01
N ASP A 453 -31.49 1.72 14.52
CA ASP A 453 -30.23 2.04 15.22
C ASP A 453 -29.99 3.55 15.29
N ASP A 454 -30.38 4.30 14.26
CA ASP A 454 -30.31 5.76 14.23
C ASP A 454 -31.28 6.39 15.24
N ALA A 455 -32.56 5.93 15.25
CA ALA A 455 -33.56 6.36 16.19
C ALA A 455 -33.09 6.14 17.63
N PHE A 456 -32.46 5.02 17.87
CA PHE A 456 -31.88 4.63 19.15
C PHE A 456 -30.76 5.55 19.61
N ALA A 457 -29.82 5.87 18.70
CA ALA A 457 -28.72 6.78 18.98
C ALA A 457 -29.23 8.20 19.30
N VAL A 458 -30.21 8.68 18.55
CA VAL A 458 -30.85 9.99 18.80
C VAL A 458 -31.60 9.98 20.15
N ALA A 459 -32.41 8.96 20.42
CA ALA A 459 -33.13 8.85 21.66
C ALA A 459 -32.21 8.78 22.88
N ALA A 460 -31.16 7.96 22.82
CA ALA A 460 -30.18 7.86 23.89
C ALA A 460 -29.46 9.20 24.17
N THR A 461 -29.13 9.95 23.11
CA THR A 461 -28.51 11.27 23.26
C THR A 461 -29.52 12.29 23.85
N ARG A 462 -30.77 12.32 23.39
CA ARG A 462 -31.83 13.19 23.94
C ARG A 462 -32.10 12.89 25.40
N LEU A 463 -32.12 11.61 25.80
CA LEU A 463 -32.26 11.22 27.20
C LEU A 463 -31.12 11.74 28.06
N ARG A 464 -29.89 11.64 27.60
CA ARG A 464 -28.69 12.23 28.24
C ARG A 464 -28.84 13.74 28.44
N LEU A 465 -29.45 14.42 27.45
CA LEU A 465 -29.78 15.85 27.50
C LEU A 465 -31.05 16.17 28.32
N ARG A 466 -31.66 15.20 29.00
CA ARG A 466 -32.89 15.32 29.76
C ARG A 466 -34.09 15.78 28.91
N ASP A 467 -34.10 15.38 27.63
CA ASP A 467 -35.23 15.62 26.72
C ASP A 467 -36.02 14.31 26.49
N VAL A 468 -36.88 13.98 27.46
CA VAL A 468 -37.68 12.76 27.43
C VAL A 468 -38.69 12.80 26.29
N ALA A 469 -39.30 13.96 26.05
CA ALA A 469 -40.32 14.13 25.00
C ALA A 469 -39.73 13.90 23.61
N GLY A 470 -38.55 14.52 23.32
CA GLY A 470 -37.86 14.33 22.08
C GLY A 470 -37.32 12.90 21.89
N ALA A 471 -36.91 12.22 22.97
CA ALA A 471 -36.52 10.84 22.91
C ALA A 471 -37.69 9.90 22.54
N LYS A 472 -38.86 10.11 23.15
CA LYS A 472 -40.07 9.37 22.78
C LYS A 472 -40.51 9.62 21.34
N ALA A 473 -40.39 10.85 20.85
CA ALA A 473 -40.70 11.19 19.47
C ALA A 473 -39.75 10.48 18.49
N ALA A 474 -38.44 10.45 18.77
CA ALA A 474 -37.45 9.76 17.93
C ALA A 474 -37.65 8.23 17.85
N LEU A 475 -38.28 7.63 18.87
CA LEU A 475 -38.59 6.19 18.93
C LEU A 475 -39.98 5.83 18.41
N ALA A 476 -40.86 6.82 18.15
CA ALA A 476 -42.25 6.58 17.77
C ALA A 476 -42.42 5.79 16.45
N ASP A 477 -41.47 5.95 15.53
CA ASP A 477 -41.47 5.31 14.22
C ASP A 477 -40.66 4.00 14.16
N VAL A 478 -40.13 3.52 15.28
CA VAL A 478 -39.31 2.29 15.31
C VAL A 478 -40.23 1.07 15.42
N PRO A 479 -40.14 0.08 14.51
CA PRO A 479 -40.86 -1.17 14.66
C PRO A 479 -40.50 -1.84 15.99
N GLU A 480 -41.48 -2.28 16.75
CA GLU A 480 -41.27 -2.86 18.08
C GLU A 480 -40.40 -4.13 18.08
N ALA A 481 -40.32 -4.83 16.94
CA ALA A 481 -39.58 -6.07 16.81
C ALA A 481 -38.06 -5.84 16.59
N GLY A 482 -37.23 -6.24 17.54
CA GLY A 482 -35.76 -6.32 17.43
C GLY A 482 -34.98 -5.35 18.30
N ASN A 483 -35.59 -4.29 18.83
CA ASN A 483 -34.91 -3.32 19.70
C ASN A 483 -35.52 -3.23 21.11
N GLU A 484 -36.46 -4.14 21.46
CA GLU A 484 -37.22 -4.11 22.70
C GLU A 484 -36.32 -4.11 23.94
N ALA A 485 -35.27 -4.93 23.96
CA ALA A 485 -34.36 -4.98 25.09
C ALA A 485 -33.63 -3.64 25.33
N ARG A 486 -33.25 -2.97 24.26
CA ARG A 486 -32.59 -1.65 24.33
C ARG A 486 -33.58 -0.57 24.74
N LEU A 487 -34.81 -0.64 24.24
CA LEU A 487 -35.92 0.27 24.62
C LEU A 487 -36.26 0.11 26.09
N CYS A 488 -36.32 -1.13 26.61
CA CYS A 488 -36.55 -1.41 28.03
C CYS A 488 -35.50 -0.80 28.95
N VAL A 489 -34.21 -0.92 28.58
CA VAL A 489 -33.10 -0.33 29.35
C VAL A 489 -33.22 1.19 29.39
N LEU A 490 -33.54 1.82 28.26
CA LEU A 490 -33.73 3.27 28.19
C LEU A 490 -34.93 3.75 28.95
N ALA A 491 -36.06 3.08 28.80
CA ALA A 491 -37.31 3.42 29.53
C ALA A 491 -37.15 3.25 31.04
N ALA A 492 -36.44 2.22 31.51
CA ALA A 492 -36.18 1.97 32.93
C ALA A 492 -35.44 3.11 33.63
N PHE A 493 -34.63 3.88 32.93
CA PHE A 493 -33.96 5.06 33.50
C PHE A 493 -34.91 6.27 33.70
N TYR A 494 -36.04 6.34 32.97
CA TYR A 494 -36.84 7.56 32.90
C TYR A 494 -38.34 7.35 33.17
N ASP A 495 -38.85 6.14 32.93
CA ASP A 495 -40.25 5.81 33.12
C ASP A 495 -40.40 4.30 33.39
N ALA A 496 -40.62 3.96 34.68
CA ALA A 496 -40.71 2.57 35.12
C ALA A 496 -41.91 1.83 34.55
N ASP A 497 -43.04 2.53 34.36
CA ASP A 497 -44.29 1.93 33.85
C ASP A 497 -44.16 1.57 32.36
N GLU A 498 -43.46 2.45 31.58
CA GLU A 498 -43.15 2.19 30.17
C GLU A 498 -42.11 1.07 30.02
N ALA A 499 -41.11 1.00 30.89
CA ALA A 499 -40.13 -0.07 30.92
C ALA A 499 -40.76 -1.44 31.18
N GLU A 500 -41.71 -1.50 32.11
CA GLU A 500 -42.45 -2.74 32.44
C GLU A 500 -43.34 -3.19 31.27
N ARG A 501 -44.00 -2.23 30.61
CA ARG A 501 -44.81 -2.49 29.40
C ARG A 501 -43.97 -3.04 28.26
N LEU A 502 -42.78 -2.45 27.98
CA LEU A 502 -41.87 -2.89 26.92
C LEU A 502 -41.22 -4.21 27.26
N ALA A 503 -40.89 -4.46 28.54
CA ALA A 503 -40.33 -5.73 28.99
C ALA A 503 -41.30 -6.90 28.75
N ALA A 504 -42.60 -6.65 28.84
CA ALA A 504 -43.63 -7.66 28.56
C ALA A 504 -43.71 -8.07 27.08
N LEU A 505 -43.18 -7.25 26.17
CA LEU A 505 -43.10 -7.51 24.71
C LEU A 505 -41.85 -8.24 24.29
N LEU A 506 -40.87 -8.41 25.19
CA LEU A 506 -39.64 -9.15 24.86
C LEU A 506 -39.93 -10.63 24.65
N PRO A 507 -39.44 -11.24 23.58
CA PRO A 507 -39.53 -12.68 23.39
C PRO A 507 -38.75 -13.39 24.50
N ASP A 508 -39.27 -14.54 24.95
CA ASP A 508 -38.59 -15.38 25.93
C ASP A 508 -37.24 -15.82 25.35
N ASP A 509 -36.17 -15.23 25.87
CA ASP A 509 -34.80 -15.60 25.47
C ASP A 509 -34.45 -16.97 26.06
N PRO A 510 -34.11 -17.99 25.22
CA PRO A 510 -33.71 -19.30 25.69
C PRO A 510 -32.52 -19.25 26.67
N ALA A 511 -31.65 -18.23 26.55
CA ALA A 511 -30.58 -18.02 27.51
C ALA A 511 -31.07 -17.60 28.90
N MET A 512 -32.23 -16.93 28.99
CA MET A 512 -32.88 -16.59 30.27
C MET A 512 -33.49 -17.82 30.93
N GLU A 513 -34.02 -18.79 30.17
CA GLU A 513 -34.49 -20.08 30.69
C GLU A 513 -33.35 -20.89 31.28
N GLU A 514 -32.21 -20.94 30.62
CA GLU A 514 -30.98 -21.58 31.16
C GLU A 514 -30.49 -20.88 32.44
N ALA A 515 -30.61 -19.54 32.48
CA ALA A 515 -30.20 -18.73 33.66
C ALA A 515 -31.15 -18.94 34.86
N LYS A 516 -32.45 -19.24 34.67
CA LYS A 516 -33.38 -19.55 35.77
C LYS A 516 -32.99 -20.80 36.58
N GLY A 517 -32.24 -21.73 35.97
CA GLY A 517 -31.72 -22.93 36.62
C GLY A 517 -30.37 -22.75 37.36
N VAL A 518 -29.76 -21.56 37.26
CA VAL A 518 -28.45 -21.32 37.85
C VAL A 518 -28.58 -20.73 39.25
N ASP A 519 -28.04 -21.43 40.25
CA ASP A 519 -27.95 -20.89 41.61
C ASP A 519 -26.96 -19.74 41.68
N ALA A 520 -27.47 -18.51 41.78
CA ALA A 520 -26.69 -17.28 41.84
C ALA A 520 -25.68 -17.29 43.02
N GLN A 521 -26.05 -17.94 44.15
CA GLN A 521 -25.17 -18.06 45.32
C GLN A 521 -24.03 -19.02 45.05
N ALA A 522 -24.30 -20.16 44.40
CA ALA A 522 -23.27 -21.11 43.98
C ALA A 522 -22.28 -20.53 42.96
N LEU A 523 -22.75 -19.59 42.11
CA LEU A 523 -21.89 -18.86 41.17
C LEU A 523 -20.97 -17.84 41.86
N LEU A 524 -21.49 -17.16 42.90
CA LEU A 524 -20.70 -16.21 43.71
C LEU A 524 -19.64 -16.93 44.55
N ASP A 525 -19.95 -18.14 45.04
CA ASP A 525 -19.06 -18.96 45.83
C ASP A 525 -18.08 -19.79 44.96
N ALA A 526 -18.38 -19.94 43.68
CA ALA A 526 -17.49 -20.63 42.76
C ALA A 526 -16.16 -19.91 42.58
N PRO A 527 -15.03 -20.59 42.64
CA PRO A 527 -13.75 -19.97 42.35
C PRO A 527 -13.76 -19.42 40.92
N ALA A 528 -13.46 -18.12 40.77
CA ALA A 528 -13.46 -17.45 39.48
C ALA A 528 -12.79 -18.32 38.41
N PRO A 529 -13.43 -18.55 37.25
CA PRO A 529 -12.87 -19.38 36.21
C PRO A 529 -11.46 -18.87 35.90
N ARG A 530 -10.49 -19.77 35.90
CA ARG A 530 -9.11 -19.43 35.53
C ARG A 530 -9.14 -18.98 34.08
N SER A 531 -9.38 -17.69 33.86
CA SER A 531 -9.27 -17.11 32.52
C SER A 531 -7.91 -17.54 31.98
N SER A 532 -7.90 -18.14 30.81
CA SER A 532 -6.70 -18.29 30.02
C SER A 532 -6.13 -16.87 29.89
N ARG A 533 -5.08 -16.58 30.67
CA ARG A 533 -4.52 -15.23 30.76
C ARG A 533 -4.21 -14.76 29.35
N PRO A 534 -4.74 -13.63 28.89
CA PRO A 534 -4.26 -12.99 27.69
C PRO A 534 -2.73 -12.90 27.79
N ARG A 535 -2.02 -13.25 26.72
CA ARG A 535 -0.56 -13.11 26.70
C ARG A 535 -0.23 -11.65 27.03
N ASP A 536 0.82 -11.41 27.81
CA ASP A 536 1.29 -10.08 28.30
C ASP A 536 1.35 -8.96 27.23
N ARG A 537 1.10 -9.25 25.97
CA ARG A 537 0.98 -8.30 24.86
C ARG A 537 -0.33 -7.51 24.86
N ASP A 538 -1.43 -8.12 25.30
CA ASP A 538 -2.77 -7.52 25.18
C ASP A 538 -3.10 -6.58 26.36
N LEU A 539 -2.30 -6.66 27.46
CA LEU A 539 -2.48 -5.81 28.63
C LEU A 539 -1.80 -4.43 28.54
N LYS A 540 -1.09 -4.14 27.45
CA LYS A 540 -0.37 -2.86 27.31
C LYS A 540 -1.26 -1.69 26.89
N PHE A 541 -2.50 -1.93 26.49
CA PHE A 541 -3.39 -0.92 25.94
C PHE A 541 -4.73 -0.74 26.67
N ALA A 542 -4.96 -1.41 27.80
CA ALA A 542 -6.11 -1.09 28.63
C ALA A 542 -5.84 0.22 29.38
N PRO A 543 -6.67 1.26 29.28
CA PRO A 543 -6.54 2.46 30.07
C PRO A 543 -6.72 2.11 31.54
N THR A 544 -5.64 2.04 32.30
CA THR A 544 -5.67 1.77 33.73
C THR A 544 -6.11 3.05 34.44
N ARG A 545 -7.32 3.07 34.95
CA ARG A 545 -7.83 4.12 35.88
C ARG A 545 -7.25 3.97 37.29
N LEU A 546 -6.02 3.54 37.40
CA LEU A 546 -5.34 3.39 38.69
C LEU A 546 -4.63 4.69 39.04
N SER A 547 -4.69 5.06 40.33
CA SER A 547 -3.93 6.18 40.87
C SER A 547 -2.42 5.93 40.73
N PRO A 548 -1.58 6.98 40.72
CA PRO A 548 -0.12 6.82 40.66
C PRO A 548 0.42 5.91 41.78
N GLU A 549 -0.17 5.94 42.95
CA GLU A 549 0.22 5.11 44.10
C GLU A 549 -0.12 3.63 43.89
N GLU A 550 -1.29 3.34 43.29
CA GLU A 550 -1.69 1.98 42.97
C GLU A 550 -0.84 1.39 41.84
N ILE A 551 -0.41 2.23 40.86
CA ILE A 551 0.50 1.81 39.79
C ILE A 551 1.88 1.43 40.38
N GLU A 552 2.38 2.20 41.35
CA GLU A 552 3.67 1.94 42.03
C GLU A 552 3.58 0.69 42.90
N ALA A 553 2.52 0.52 43.66
CA ALA A 553 2.25 -0.69 44.44
C ALA A 553 2.15 -1.95 43.57
N ALA A 554 1.43 -1.86 42.44
CA ALA A 554 1.34 -2.96 41.47
C ALA A 554 2.69 -3.28 40.79
N ALA A 555 3.52 -2.26 40.55
CA ALA A 555 4.88 -2.45 40.01
C ALA A 555 5.80 -3.14 41.04
N GLU A 556 5.70 -2.78 42.31
CA GLU A 556 6.45 -3.41 43.42
C GLU A 556 6.04 -4.88 43.56
N LEU A 557 4.75 -5.21 43.59
CA LEU A 557 4.25 -6.58 43.63
C LEU A 557 4.73 -7.41 42.42
N ARG A 558 4.76 -6.84 41.22
CA ARG A 558 5.32 -7.50 40.03
C ARG A 558 6.80 -7.77 40.15
N ARG A 559 7.55 -6.80 40.70
CA ARG A 559 8.99 -6.93 40.97
C ARG A 559 9.28 -8.05 41.97
N GLN A 560 8.54 -8.11 43.08
CA GLN A 560 8.66 -9.17 44.09
C GLN A 560 8.29 -10.55 43.51
N ALA A 561 7.21 -10.64 42.71
CA ALA A 561 6.81 -11.87 42.04
C ALA A 561 7.87 -12.36 41.02
N ALA A 562 8.54 -11.42 40.34
CA ALA A 562 9.63 -11.74 39.42
C ALA A 562 10.87 -12.25 40.15
N LEU A 563 11.21 -11.66 41.30
CA LEU A 563 12.31 -12.11 42.20
C LEU A 563 12.02 -13.52 42.72
N LYS A 564 10.82 -13.78 43.24
CA LYS A 564 10.41 -15.11 43.71
C LYS A 564 10.49 -16.17 42.59
N ARG A 565 10.05 -15.84 41.36
CA ARG A 565 10.16 -16.75 40.19
C ARG A 565 11.62 -17.01 39.79
N ARG A 566 12.48 -15.99 39.85
CA ARG A 566 13.93 -16.13 39.58
C ARG A 566 14.59 -17.02 40.61
N ALA A 567 14.27 -16.83 41.89
CA ALA A 567 14.79 -17.66 43.01
C ALA A 567 14.37 -19.12 42.81
N LYS A 568 13.08 -19.38 42.53
CA LYS A 568 12.57 -20.75 42.30
C LYS A 568 13.22 -21.42 41.06
N LYS A 569 13.46 -20.68 39.97
CA LYS A 569 14.19 -21.19 38.79
C LYS A 569 15.64 -21.48 39.09
N ARG A 570 16.28 -20.65 39.96
CA ARG A 570 17.66 -20.87 40.38
C ARG A 570 17.81 -22.13 41.22
N VAL A 571 16.91 -22.36 42.17
CA VAL A 571 16.89 -23.58 42.98
C VAL A 571 16.73 -24.82 42.12
N ALA A 572 15.76 -24.80 41.19
CA ALA A 572 15.54 -25.91 40.26
C ALA A 572 16.74 -26.17 39.33
N TYR A 573 17.43 -25.10 38.94
CA TYR A 573 18.64 -25.22 38.10
C TYR A 573 19.82 -25.80 38.89
N LEU A 574 20.03 -25.35 40.12
CA LEU A 574 21.08 -25.89 41.01
C LEU A 574 20.84 -27.36 41.31
N ALA A 575 19.59 -27.75 41.61
CA ALA A 575 19.24 -29.14 41.82
C ALA A 575 19.52 -30.02 40.59
N LYS A 576 19.28 -29.51 39.36
CA LYS A 576 19.66 -30.21 38.12
C LYS A 576 21.18 -30.37 37.96
N LEU A 577 21.96 -29.38 38.37
CA LEU A 577 23.43 -29.44 38.33
C LEU A 577 23.98 -30.40 39.38
N GLU A 578 23.37 -30.45 40.53
CA GLU A 578 23.68 -31.36 41.61
C GLU A 578 23.43 -32.83 41.20
N ALA A 579 22.22 -33.10 40.64
CA ALA A 579 21.88 -34.38 40.08
C ALA A 579 22.80 -34.82 38.91
N ALA A 580 23.38 -33.87 38.20
CA ALA A 580 24.35 -34.11 37.13
C ALA A 580 25.81 -34.17 37.63
N GLY A 581 26.07 -34.15 38.95
CA GLY A 581 27.42 -34.15 39.52
C GLY A 581 28.28 -32.92 39.19
N LYS A 582 27.67 -31.83 38.75
CA LYS A 582 28.36 -30.57 38.32
C LYS A 582 28.34 -29.43 39.34
N TYR A 583 27.67 -29.64 40.46
CA TYR A 583 27.53 -28.65 41.51
C TYR A 583 27.45 -29.38 42.86
N ASP A 584 28.32 -28.98 43.82
CA ASP A 584 28.29 -29.45 45.21
C ASP A 584 27.82 -28.28 46.09
N PRO A 585 26.69 -28.41 46.81
CA PRO A 585 26.21 -27.35 47.73
C PRO A 585 27.17 -27.05 48.88
N ARG A 586 28.01 -28.05 49.28
CA ARG A 586 28.96 -27.91 50.37
C ARG A 586 30.24 -27.18 49.97
N ASN A 587 30.58 -27.23 48.67
CA ASN A 587 31.74 -26.55 48.09
C ASN A 587 31.40 -25.89 46.76
N PRO A 588 30.64 -24.78 46.77
CA PRO A 588 30.19 -24.12 45.57
C PRO A 588 31.38 -23.59 44.76
N PRO A 589 31.47 -23.86 43.45
CA PRO A 589 32.57 -23.36 42.64
C PRO A 589 32.53 -21.83 42.57
N THR A 590 33.70 -21.21 42.66
CA THR A 590 33.85 -19.76 42.54
C THR A 590 33.30 -19.29 41.18
N PRO A 591 32.49 -18.22 41.16
CA PRO A 591 31.90 -17.72 39.92
C PRO A 591 33.00 -17.31 38.93
N ASP A 592 32.89 -17.80 37.69
CA ASP A 592 33.80 -17.40 36.62
C ASP A 592 33.82 -15.88 36.46
N PRO A 593 34.99 -15.20 36.63
CA PRO A 593 35.12 -13.75 36.48
C PRO A 593 34.75 -13.27 35.07
N GLU A 594 34.88 -14.10 34.05
CA GLU A 594 34.50 -13.78 32.65
C GLU A 594 33.06 -14.17 32.32
N ARG A 595 32.21 -14.51 33.29
CA ARG A 595 30.82 -14.94 33.04
C ARG A 595 29.96 -13.93 32.28
N TRP A 596 30.33 -12.65 32.27
CA TRP A 596 29.65 -11.55 31.59
C TRP A 596 30.05 -11.43 30.11
N ILE A 597 31.15 -12.07 29.71
CA ILE A 597 31.64 -12.07 28.34
C ILE A 597 31.02 -13.25 27.59
N PRO A 598 30.56 -13.07 26.34
CA PRO A 598 30.03 -14.18 25.51
C PRO A 598 31.03 -15.34 25.45
N LYS A 599 30.56 -16.58 25.57
CA LYS A 599 31.42 -17.80 25.62
C LYS A 599 32.51 -17.87 24.55
N LYS A 600 32.23 -17.33 23.31
CA LYS A 600 33.18 -17.30 22.20
C LYS A 600 34.33 -16.32 22.40
N GLN A 601 34.21 -15.36 23.33
CA GLN A 601 35.19 -14.29 23.57
C GLN A 601 35.96 -14.48 24.84
N ARG A 602 35.61 -15.47 25.72
CA ARG A 602 36.29 -15.75 26.98
C ARG A 602 37.70 -16.26 26.75
N SER A 603 38.60 -15.88 27.62
CA SER A 603 40.06 -16.18 27.54
C SER A 603 40.35 -17.65 27.35
N TYR A 604 39.62 -18.54 28.06
CA TYR A 604 39.81 -19.98 28.02
C TYR A 604 39.19 -20.66 26.76
N ASN A 605 38.29 -20.00 26.04
CA ASN A 605 37.70 -20.52 24.78
C ASN A 605 38.52 -20.17 23.51
N ARG A 606 39.61 -19.44 23.69
CA ARG A 606 40.53 -19.05 22.58
C ARG A 606 41.51 -20.15 22.18
N ARG A 607 41.37 -21.38 22.66
CA ARG A 607 42.22 -22.52 22.25
C ARG A 607 41.90 -22.93 20.81
N GLY A 608 42.76 -22.53 19.86
CA GLY A 608 42.73 -23.02 18.48
C GLY A 608 43.05 -22.00 17.40
N ARG A 609 43.32 -20.73 17.68
CA ARG A 609 43.78 -19.77 16.66
C ARG A 609 45.27 -19.49 16.80
N LYS A 610 46.07 -20.10 15.94
CA LYS A 610 47.54 -19.87 15.75
C LYS A 610 47.90 -18.52 15.15
N ASN A 611 47.04 -17.50 15.22
CA ASN A 611 47.35 -16.12 14.80
C ASN A 611 47.02 -15.14 15.93
N LYS A 612 47.91 -15.09 16.89
CA LYS A 612 47.94 -14.10 17.96
C LYS A 612 48.53 -12.78 17.47
N GLY A 613 47.90 -12.02 16.65
CA GLY A 613 48.54 -10.77 16.27
C GLY A 613 47.73 -9.74 15.52
N LYS A 614 46.55 -10.05 14.99
CA LYS A 614 45.82 -9.08 14.17
C LYS A 614 44.31 -9.19 14.40
N PHE A 615 43.85 -8.69 15.51
CA PHE A 615 42.46 -8.31 15.68
C PHE A 615 42.39 -7.06 16.53
N VAL A 616 42.49 -5.94 15.89
CA VAL A 616 42.07 -4.65 16.45
C VAL A 616 40.65 -4.44 15.93
N GLY A 617 39.72 -4.21 16.85
CA GLY A 617 38.31 -4.06 16.55
C GLY A 617 38.03 -2.93 15.55
N ALA A 618 36.78 -2.79 15.17
CA ALA A 618 36.23 -1.99 14.06
C ALA A 618 36.51 -0.46 14.08
N GLN A 619 37.56 -0.01 14.74
CA GLN A 619 38.03 1.38 14.70
C GLN A 619 39.57 1.41 14.60
N GLY A 620 40.05 1.53 13.39
CA GLY A 620 41.37 2.05 13.08
C GLY A 620 42.53 1.03 13.11
N GLY A 621 43.12 0.78 11.97
CA GLY A 621 44.46 0.22 11.80
C GLY A 621 44.53 -0.90 10.78
N ASP A 622 45.17 -0.61 9.64
CA ASP A 622 45.77 -1.49 8.64
C ASP A 622 45.16 -2.90 8.50
N SER A 623 44.05 -2.98 7.84
CA SER A 623 43.56 -4.22 7.24
C SER A 623 44.17 -4.32 5.81
N ASN A 624 44.94 -5.39 5.54
CA ASN A 624 45.41 -5.69 4.20
C ASN A 624 44.20 -5.75 3.24
N ALA A 625 44.34 -5.12 2.06
CA ALA A 625 43.30 -5.09 1.03
C ALA A 625 42.69 -6.48 0.69
N LYS A 626 43.49 -7.56 0.84
CA LYS A 626 43.04 -8.96 0.67
C LYS A 626 42.09 -9.47 1.74
N ASP A 627 42.10 -8.90 2.94
CA ASP A 627 41.17 -9.32 4.04
C ASP A 627 39.90 -8.50 4.03
N VAL A 628 39.94 -7.27 3.48
CA VAL A 628 38.74 -6.46 3.21
C VAL A 628 37.93 -7.08 2.08
N ALA A 629 38.56 -7.50 1.00
CA ALA A 629 37.93 -8.18 -0.13
C ALA A 629 37.19 -9.49 0.29
N LYS A 630 37.73 -10.21 1.29
CA LYS A 630 37.05 -11.41 1.83
C LYS A 630 35.79 -11.10 2.65
N LEU A 631 35.58 -9.87 3.06
CA LEU A 631 34.39 -9.40 3.80
C LEU A 631 33.32 -8.85 2.88
N ASP A 632 33.67 -8.54 1.63
CA ASP A 632 32.72 -8.05 0.66
C ASP A 632 31.79 -9.18 0.16
N ALA A 633 30.48 -9.01 0.39
CA ALA A 633 29.49 -9.98 -0.02
C ALA A 633 29.39 -10.12 -1.55
N ALA A 634 29.65 -9.02 -2.28
CA ALA A 634 29.61 -9.01 -3.74
C ALA A 634 30.80 -9.77 -4.35
N GLU A 635 32.00 -9.63 -3.80
CA GLU A 635 33.16 -10.40 -4.23
C GLU A 635 33.04 -11.90 -3.91
N ARG A 636 32.46 -12.23 -2.74
CA ARG A 636 32.15 -13.63 -2.42
C ARG A 636 31.12 -14.25 -3.36
N ALA A 637 30.14 -13.48 -3.79
CA ALA A 637 29.15 -13.94 -4.76
C ALA A 637 29.78 -14.12 -6.15
N ARG A 638 30.68 -13.21 -6.59
CA ARG A 638 31.46 -13.37 -7.83
C ARG A 638 32.36 -14.59 -7.79
N ALA A 639 33.16 -14.74 -6.73
CA ALA A 639 34.05 -15.88 -6.57
C ALA A 639 33.29 -17.21 -6.51
N LYS A 640 32.09 -17.21 -5.95
CA LYS A 640 31.23 -18.41 -5.96
C LYS A 640 30.70 -18.72 -7.35
N ARG A 641 30.27 -17.74 -8.12
CA ARG A 641 29.80 -17.92 -9.51
C ARG A 641 30.94 -18.45 -10.40
N GLU A 642 32.13 -17.85 -10.32
CA GLU A 642 33.29 -18.31 -11.06
C GLU A 642 33.75 -19.74 -10.69
N ALA A 643 33.60 -20.11 -9.41
CA ALA A 643 33.88 -21.47 -8.96
C ALA A 643 32.83 -22.49 -9.44
N ASP A 644 31.54 -22.08 -9.45
CA ASP A 644 30.44 -22.90 -9.95
C ASP A 644 30.52 -23.05 -11.48
N GLU A 645 30.90 -22.00 -12.24
CA GLU A 645 31.16 -22.06 -13.70
C GLU A 645 32.32 -22.96 -14.03
N LYS A 646 33.49 -22.80 -13.39
CA LYS A 646 34.64 -23.69 -13.58
C LYS A 646 34.32 -25.14 -13.26
N LYS A 647 33.45 -25.37 -12.24
CA LYS A 647 33.02 -26.72 -11.92
C LYS A 647 32.07 -27.29 -12.98
N ALA A 648 31.16 -26.45 -13.52
CA ALA A 648 30.29 -26.85 -14.61
C ALA A 648 31.07 -27.15 -15.90
N GLU A 649 32.10 -26.35 -16.21
CA GLU A 649 33.02 -26.61 -17.34
C GLU A 649 33.81 -27.91 -17.14
N GLN A 650 34.25 -28.20 -15.91
CA GLN A 650 34.97 -29.42 -15.58
C GLN A 650 34.08 -30.64 -15.64
N ASP A 651 32.85 -30.54 -15.09
CA ASP A 651 31.82 -31.59 -15.17
C ASP A 651 31.40 -31.85 -16.64
N ALA A 652 31.34 -30.80 -17.49
CA ALA A 652 31.07 -30.92 -18.93
C ALA A 652 32.24 -31.55 -19.69
N ALA A 653 33.51 -31.19 -19.34
CA ALA A 653 34.69 -31.77 -19.91
C ALA A 653 34.85 -33.25 -19.52
N ASP A 654 34.55 -33.61 -18.25
CA ASP A 654 34.57 -34.99 -17.78
C ASP A 654 33.44 -35.84 -18.43
N ALA A 655 32.27 -35.26 -18.70
CA ALA A 655 31.20 -35.88 -19.45
C ALA A 655 31.57 -36.10 -20.93
N ALA A 656 32.26 -35.14 -21.57
CA ALA A 656 32.75 -35.25 -22.94
C ALA A 656 33.90 -36.26 -23.09
N ALA A 657 34.71 -36.45 -22.03
CA ALA A 657 35.79 -37.45 -21.97
C ALA A 657 35.33 -38.85 -21.62
N GLY A 658 34.03 -39.09 -21.44
CA GLY A 658 33.48 -40.44 -21.16
C GLY A 658 33.83 -40.99 -19.78
N LEU A 659 34.27 -40.16 -18.83
CA LEU A 659 34.64 -40.56 -17.45
C LEU A 659 33.49 -40.41 -16.44
N GLY A 660 32.26 -40.43 -16.92
CA GLY A 660 31.03 -40.39 -16.10
C GLY A 660 30.74 -41.71 -15.40
N GLY A 661 31.38 -41.96 -14.28
CA GLY A 661 31.14 -43.19 -13.54
C GLY A 661 31.36 -43.08 -12.03
N ARG A 662 30.27 -43.26 -11.27
CA ARG A 662 30.14 -43.54 -9.84
C ARG A 662 29.91 -42.38 -8.89
N LYS A 663 28.65 -42.09 -8.68
CA LYS A 663 28.15 -41.38 -7.48
C LYS A 663 28.56 -42.17 -6.23
N LYS A 664 29.51 -41.64 -5.45
CA LYS A 664 29.78 -42.13 -4.09
C LYS A 664 28.64 -41.64 -3.18
N GLY A 665 27.93 -42.61 -2.59
CA GLY A 665 26.85 -42.40 -1.63
C GLY A 665 27.29 -41.55 -0.44
N ARG A 666 26.51 -40.56 -0.13
CA ARG A 666 26.67 -39.66 1.00
C ARG A 666 26.21 -40.36 2.28
N GLN A 667 27.14 -40.73 3.15
CA GLN A 667 26.80 -41.25 4.48
C GLN A 667 26.21 -40.12 5.35
N PRO A 668 25.18 -40.40 6.17
CA PRO A 668 24.55 -39.41 7.02
C PRO A 668 25.47 -39.04 8.19
N ARG A 669 25.74 -37.74 8.35
CA ARG A 669 26.48 -37.21 9.51
C ARG A 669 25.64 -37.33 10.76
N LYS A 670 26.10 -38.12 11.71
CA LYS A 670 25.57 -38.16 13.10
C LYS A 670 25.72 -36.78 13.75
N ARG A 671 24.60 -36.25 14.25
CA ARG A 671 24.60 -35.09 15.15
C ARG A 671 25.26 -35.48 16.50
N LYS A 672 26.21 -34.71 16.93
CA LYS A 672 26.62 -34.58 18.33
C LYS A 672 26.16 -33.22 18.84
#